data_9ef9868774e97d62b93708f89f9d8ec4
#
_entry.id   9ef9868774e97d62b93708f89f9d8ec4
#
_cell.length_a   1.000
_cell.length_b   1.000
_cell.length_c   1.000
_cell.angle_alpha   90.00
_cell.angle_beta   90.00
_cell.angle_gamma   90.00
#
_symmetry.space_group_name_H-M   'P 1'
#
loop_
_entity.id
_entity.type
_entity.pdbx_description
1 polymer ?
#
loop_
_entity_poly.entity_id
_entity_poly.type
_entity_poly.pdbx_seq_one_letter_code
_entity_poly.pdbx_strand_id
1 'polypeptide(L)'
;MTIAVPEQAIAETSPATATAAPSEVELTIGGMTCASCAARVEKKLNRMDGVTATVNFATEKAKVSYPVGVQVADLIATVVKTGYTAAEPPPPRPETPEAATDADAGVDPELVSLRERLVVSALLALPVVLMSMVPALQFDNWQWLSLTLAAPVVVWGALPFHRAAFTNARHGAATMDTLVSVGTLAAFGWSLWALFWGDAGMPGMRHGFDLTVSRTEGSSTIYLEVAAGVVAFILLGRYLEARSKRRAGAALRALMELGAKDVVVLRGGREVRIPVSRLATGDRFVVRPGEKIATDGTVVEGSSAVDASMLTGESVPVDVTVGSAVTGATVNAGGRLVVEATRVGADTQLARMARLVEDAQNGKAEVQRLADRISGIFVPVVLVIALGTFGVWLGVTGDTVAAFTAAVAVLIIACPCALGLATPTALMVGTGRGAQLGILIKGPEVLESTRRVDTVVLDKTGTVTTGRMTLREVHVAADTDEKELLRLAGALEHASEHPVARAIAAGAQERTGDLPPVEHFENVPGLGVRGRVEGHDVQVGRLHEGELPETLARAKAEAEAEGRTAVVVTRDGLALGVLTVADAIKESSAEAVRALRALGLTPVLLTGDNRAVARSVARAVGIDPGEVIAEVLPEDKVAVVKRLQSQGRTVAMVGDGVNDAAALATADLGLAMGTGTDAAIEASDLTLVRGDLRVAADAIRLSRRTLSTIKGNLVWAFGYNVAALPLAAAGLLNPMIAGAAMAFSSVFVVTNSLRLRTFS
;
A
#
# COMPACT_ATOMS: atom_id res chain seq x y z
N MET A 1 -11.29 20.10 79.57
CA MET A 1 -12.42 20.31 78.69
C MET A 1 -11.90 20.11 77.25
N THR A 2 -11.92 18.86 76.83
CA THR A 2 -11.31 18.38 75.60
C THR A 2 -12.38 18.35 74.51
N ILE A 3 -12.20 19.12 73.48
CA ILE A 3 -13.12 19.15 72.32
C ILE A 3 -12.64 18.14 71.28
N ALA A 4 -13.48 17.13 71.02
CA ALA A 4 -13.27 16.15 70.01
C ALA A 4 -13.66 16.73 68.62
N VAL A 5 -12.77 16.53 67.62
CA VAL A 5 -13.00 16.82 66.18
C VAL A 5 -13.50 15.55 65.54
N PRO A 6 -14.55 15.56 64.74
CA PRO A 6 -15.02 14.34 64.01
C PRO A 6 -14.15 14.06 62.82
N GLU A 7 -13.74 12.81 62.70
CA GLU A 7 -13.02 12.17 61.60
C GLU A 7 -13.98 12.05 60.38
N GLN A 8 -13.70 12.82 59.31
CA GLN A 8 -14.41 12.66 58.05
C GLN A 8 -13.86 11.44 57.29
N ALA A 9 -14.73 10.48 57.06
CA ALA A 9 -14.49 9.32 56.19
C ALA A 9 -14.15 9.77 54.79
N ILE A 10 -12.93 9.49 54.32
CA ILE A 10 -12.52 9.63 52.96
C ILE A 10 -13.13 8.43 52.19
N ALA A 11 -14.11 8.71 51.35
CA ALA A 11 -14.64 7.73 50.39
C ALA A 11 -13.53 7.38 49.40
N GLU A 12 -13.06 6.15 49.42
CA GLU A 12 -12.22 5.58 48.37
C GLU A 12 -12.99 5.57 47.07
N THR A 13 -12.65 6.50 46.18
CA THR A 13 -13.02 6.41 44.77
C THR A 13 -12.23 5.29 44.15
N SER A 14 -12.86 4.18 43.84
CA SER A 14 -12.34 3.12 42.96
C SER A 14 -11.73 3.73 41.71
N PRO A 15 -10.53 3.30 41.29
CA PRO A 15 -9.96 3.75 40.05
C PRO A 15 -10.81 3.26 38.89
N ALA A 16 -11.25 4.21 38.06
CA ALA A 16 -11.89 3.91 36.79
C ALA A 16 -11.03 2.90 36.04
N THR A 17 -11.60 1.78 35.66
CA THR A 17 -11.00 0.74 34.84
C THR A 17 -10.44 1.38 33.57
N ALA A 18 -9.13 1.54 33.51
CA ALA A 18 -8.43 1.85 32.28
C ALA A 18 -8.77 0.74 31.29
N THR A 19 -9.53 1.04 30.26
CA THR A 19 -9.80 0.14 29.14
C THR A 19 -8.45 -0.17 28.51
N ALA A 20 -7.91 -1.37 28.76
CA ALA A 20 -6.70 -1.85 28.11
C ALA A 20 -6.91 -1.80 26.58
N ALA A 21 -5.90 -1.32 25.85
CA ALA A 21 -5.94 -1.27 24.41
C ALA A 21 -6.25 -2.67 23.84
N PRO A 22 -7.10 -2.78 22.79
CA PRO A 22 -7.41 -4.07 22.19
C PRO A 22 -6.14 -4.72 21.63
N SER A 23 -6.00 -6.03 21.84
CA SER A 23 -4.93 -6.83 21.25
C SER A 23 -5.22 -7.11 19.78
N GLU A 24 -4.17 -7.17 18.96
CA GLU A 24 -4.28 -7.53 17.54
C GLU A 24 -3.58 -8.84 17.24
N VAL A 25 -4.17 -9.66 16.37
CA VAL A 25 -3.56 -10.88 15.85
C VAL A 25 -3.84 -11.01 14.35
N GLU A 26 -2.87 -11.52 13.61
CA GLU A 26 -3.04 -11.95 12.23
C GLU A 26 -3.18 -13.47 12.19
N LEU A 27 -4.20 -13.97 11.49
CA LEU A 27 -4.44 -15.41 11.30
C LEU A 27 -4.35 -15.74 9.82
N THR A 28 -3.66 -16.82 9.48
CA THR A 28 -3.71 -17.42 8.14
C THR A 28 -4.94 -18.28 8.01
N ILE A 29 -5.79 -18.02 7.00
CA ILE A 29 -7.06 -18.71 6.79
C ILE A 29 -6.97 -19.58 5.53
N GLY A 30 -6.99 -20.89 5.70
CA GLY A 30 -6.96 -21.83 4.57
C GLY A 30 -8.36 -22.30 4.14
N GLY A 31 -8.48 -22.70 2.86
CA GLY A 31 -9.71 -23.25 2.28
C GLY A 31 -10.71 -22.23 1.76
N MET A 32 -10.37 -20.94 1.72
CA MET A 32 -11.18 -19.93 1.06
C MET A 32 -11.03 -20.01 -0.47
N THR A 33 -12.15 -20.16 -1.18
CA THR A 33 -12.16 -20.29 -2.65
C THR A 33 -12.66 -19.04 -3.36
N CYS A 34 -13.28 -18.10 -2.63
CA CYS A 34 -13.85 -16.88 -3.21
C CYS A 34 -14.05 -15.78 -2.15
N ALA A 35 -14.32 -14.57 -2.61
CA ALA A 35 -14.56 -13.41 -1.75
C ALA A 35 -15.75 -13.60 -0.79
N SER A 36 -16.80 -14.35 -1.19
CA SER A 36 -17.93 -14.65 -0.30
C SER A 36 -17.56 -15.57 0.87
N CYS A 37 -16.52 -16.42 0.70
CA CYS A 37 -15.95 -17.21 1.79
C CYS A 37 -15.29 -16.30 2.84
N ALA A 38 -14.46 -15.35 2.39
CA ALA A 38 -13.81 -14.36 3.26
C ALA A 38 -14.83 -13.49 4.01
N ALA A 39 -15.83 -12.96 3.30
CA ALA A 39 -16.92 -12.17 3.92
C ALA A 39 -17.70 -12.96 5.00
N ARG A 40 -17.82 -14.26 4.83
CA ARG A 40 -18.48 -15.13 5.80
C ARG A 40 -17.64 -15.32 7.06
N VAL A 41 -16.35 -15.62 6.93
CA VAL A 41 -15.42 -15.74 8.06
C VAL A 41 -15.41 -14.42 8.83
N GLU A 42 -15.26 -13.29 8.14
CA GLU A 42 -15.29 -11.93 8.68
C GLU A 42 -16.58 -11.66 9.48
N LYS A 43 -17.74 -11.95 8.89
CA LYS A 43 -19.06 -11.79 9.56
C LYS A 43 -19.19 -12.65 10.82
N LYS A 44 -18.56 -13.81 10.87
CA LYS A 44 -18.62 -14.70 12.05
C LYS A 44 -17.69 -14.23 13.15
N LEU A 45 -16.49 -13.79 12.83
CA LEU A 45 -15.56 -13.19 13.79
C LEU A 45 -16.16 -11.89 14.37
N ASN A 46 -16.70 -11.01 13.52
CA ASN A 46 -17.34 -9.76 13.93
C ASN A 46 -18.66 -9.94 14.72
N ARG A 47 -19.15 -11.17 14.92
CA ARG A 47 -20.27 -11.47 15.82
C ARG A 47 -19.84 -11.80 17.25
N MET A 48 -18.55 -11.96 17.47
CA MET A 48 -18.00 -12.14 18.82
C MET A 48 -17.93 -10.75 19.49
N ASP A 49 -18.33 -10.67 20.74
CA ASP A 49 -18.41 -9.42 21.47
C ASP A 49 -17.04 -8.73 21.55
N GLY A 50 -16.98 -7.49 21.09
CA GLY A 50 -15.76 -6.67 21.10
C GLY A 50 -14.69 -7.06 20.08
N VAL A 51 -14.95 -8.03 19.19
CA VAL A 51 -14.02 -8.45 18.15
C VAL A 51 -14.28 -7.68 16.86
N THR A 52 -13.24 -7.12 16.28
CA THR A 52 -13.26 -6.50 14.95
C THR A 52 -12.27 -7.23 14.05
N ALA A 53 -12.78 -7.84 12.98
CA ALA A 53 -11.98 -8.61 12.05
C ALA A 53 -12.17 -8.14 10.61
N THR A 54 -11.08 -8.12 9.85
CA THR A 54 -11.08 -7.95 8.40
C THR A 54 -10.40 -9.16 7.77
N VAL A 55 -11.07 -9.83 6.84
CA VAL A 55 -10.56 -11.02 6.18
C VAL A 55 -10.31 -10.74 4.71
N ASN A 56 -9.09 -10.93 4.26
CA ASN A 56 -8.69 -10.73 2.88
C ASN A 56 -8.54 -12.07 2.16
N PHE A 57 -9.33 -12.28 1.11
CA PHE A 57 -9.27 -13.47 0.28
C PHE A 57 -7.96 -13.58 -0.52
N ALA A 58 -7.36 -12.44 -0.94
CA ALA A 58 -6.19 -12.44 -1.81
C ALA A 58 -4.90 -12.84 -1.07
N THR A 59 -4.78 -12.40 0.18
CA THR A 59 -3.63 -12.70 1.05
C THR A 59 -3.86 -13.93 1.93
N GLU A 60 -5.11 -14.43 1.97
CA GLU A 60 -5.54 -15.54 2.85
C GLU A 60 -5.34 -15.27 4.34
N LYS A 61 -5.35 -13.98 4.72
CA LYS A 61 -5.12 -13.50 6.07
C LYS A 61 -6.36 -12.86 6.67
N ALA A 62 -6.50 -13.00 8.00
CA ALA A 62 -7.47 -12.28 8.81
C ALA A 62 -6.73 -11.42 9.83
N LYS A 63 -6.90 -10.10 9.79
CA LYS A 63 -6.47 -9.19 10.85
C LYS A 63 -7.62 -9.06 11.84
N VAL A 64 -7.37 -9.41 13.12
CA VAL A 64 -8.40 -9.46 14.16
C VAL A 64 -7.94 -8.62 15.35
N SER A 65 -8.74 -7.63 15.71
CA SER A 65 -8.60 -6.86 16.95
C SER A 65 -9.62 -7.39 17.97
N TYR A 66 -9.18 -7.69 19.19
CA TYR A 66 -10.00 -8.34 20.21
C TYR A 66 -9.72 -7.81 21.63
N PRO A 67 -10.74 -7.80 22.51
CA PRO A 67 -10.58 -7.29 23.87
C PRO A 67 -9.86 -8.30 24.79
N VAL A 68 -9.35 -7.79 25.90
CA VAL A 68 -8.81 -8.61 26.99
C VAL A 68 -9.91 -9.56 27.47
N GLY A 69 -9.64 -10.88 27.37
CA GLY A 69 -10.61 -11.95 27.76
C GLY A 69 -11.00 -12.88 26.59
N VAL A 70 -10.78 -12.48 25.35
CA VAL A 70 -10.89 -13.37 24.19
C VAL A 70 -9.50 -13.96 23.92
N GLN A 71 -9.41 -15.27 23.75
CA GLN A 71 -8.15 -15.95 23.41
C GLN A 71 -8.05 -16.18 21.90
N VAL A 72 -6.83 -16.18 21.35
CA VAL A 72 -6.61 -16.48 19.92
C VAL A 72 -7.16 -17.86 19.54
N ALA A 73 -7.13 -18.81 20.46
CA ALA A 73 -7.75 -20.12 20.28
C ALA A 73 -9.27 -20.05 20.00
N ASP A 74 -9.99 -19.08 20.60
CA ASP A 74 -11.43 -18.90 20.39
C ASP A 74 -11.72 -18.31 18.99
N LEU A 75 -10.84 -17.43 18.52
CA LEU A 75 -10.89 -16.88 17.17
C LEU A 75 -10.68 -18.01 16.14
N ILE A 76 -9.64 -18.83 16.32
CA ILE A 76 -9.35 -20.00 15.48
C ILE A 76 -10.52 -20.98 15.49
N ALA A 77 -11.05 -21.31 16.67
CA ALA A 77 -12.20 -22.21 16.80
C ALA A 77 -13.44 -21.69 16.09
N THR A 78 -13.66 -20.35 16.10
CA THR A 78 -14.76 -19.71 15.38
C THR A 78 -14.61 -19.85 13.88
N VAL A 79 -13.41 -19.69 13.33
CA VAL A 79 -13.13 -19.91 11.91
C VAL A 79 -13.33 -21.37 11.54
N VAL A 80 -12.80 -22.31 12.32
CA VAL A 80 -12.94 -23.76 12.09
C VAL A 80 -14.42 -24.20 12.10
N LYS A 81 -15.23 -23.66 13.01
CA LYS A 81 -16.69 -23.90 13.03
C LYS A 81 -17.40 -23.43 11.76
N THR A 82 -16.81 -22.54 10.97
CA THR A 82 -17.39 -22.09 9.69
C THR A 82 -16.93 -22.94 8.49
N GLY A 83 -16.10 -23.97 8.74
CA GLY A 83 -15.65 -24.92 7.72
C GLY A 83 -14.32 -24.55 7.04
N TYR A 84 -13.56 -23.60 7.62
CA TYR A 84 -12.24 -23.17 7.15
C TYR A 84 -11.17 -23.54 8.16
N THR A 85 -9.89 -23.51 7.74
CA THR A 85 -8.77 -23.68 8.67
C THR A 85 -8.22 -22.31 9.06
N ALA A 86 -7.74 -22.17 10.29
CA ALA A 86 -7.04 -20.98 10.76
C ALA A 86 -5.82 -21.39 11.59
N ALA A 87 -4.73 -20.66 11.43
CA ALA A 87 -3.52 -20.82 12.22
C ALA A 87 -2.87 -19.45 12.44
N GLU A 88 -2.15 -19.30 13.56
CA GLU A 88 -1.23 -18.19 13.71
C GLU A 88 -0.06 -18.35 12.71
N PRO A 89 0.44 -17.26 12.13
CA PRO A 89 1.66 -17.32 11.34
C PRO A 89 2.78 -17.94 12.19
N PRO A 90 3.57 -18.88 11.66
CA PRO A 90 4.68 -19.44 12.40
C PRO A 90 5.63 -18.31 12.81
N PRO A 91 6.12 -18.28 14.08
CA PRO A 91 7.11 -17.31 14.49
C PRO A 91 8.33 -17.39 13.55
N PRO A 92 9.01 -16.27 13.26
CA PRO A 92 10.19 -16.27 12.42
C PRO A 92 11.18 -17.29 12.98
N ARG A 93 11.42 -18.37 12.26
CA ARG A 93 12.40 -19.38 12.67
C ARG A 93 13.79 -18.75 12.69
N PRO A 94 14.58 -18.93 13.77
CA PRO A 94 16.01 -18.65 13.71
C PRO A 94 16.60 -19.53 12.60
N GLU A 95 17.13 -18.93 11.56
CA GLU A 95 17.81 -19.64 10.48
C GLU A 95 19.08 -20.30 11.07
N THR A 96 19.04 -21.59 11.26
CA THR A 96 20.25 -22.38 11.54
C THR A 96 21.03 -22.55 10.24
N PRO A 97 22.36 -22.38 10.23
CA PRO A 97 23.19 -22.37 9.02
C PRO A 97 23.15 -23.65 8.19
N GLU A 98 22.65 -24.77 8.73
CA GLU A 98 22.59 -26.07 8.06
C GLU A 98 21.31 -26.32 7.24
N ALA A 99 20.29 -25.43 7.33
CA ALA A 99 19.05 -25.56 6.57
C ALA A 99 19.01 -24.72 5.29
N ALA A 100 20.09 -24.02 4.94
CA ALA A 100 20.17 -23.12 3.79
C ALA A 100 20.58 -23.81 2.47
N THR A 101 20.78 -25.11 2.48
CA THR A 101 20.93 -25.92 1.26
C THR A 101 19.59 -26.59 0.98
N ASP A 102 18.91 -26.17 -0.10
CA ASP A 102 17.69 -26.76 -0.68
C ASP A 102 16.32 -26.44 -0.06
N ALA A 103 16.19 -25.51 0.83
CA ALA A 103 14.88 -24.98 1.18
C ALA A 103 14.44 -23.89 0.18
N ASP A 104 13.89 -24.36 -0.92
CA ASP A 104 12.72 -23.76 -1.55
C ASP A 104 12.92 -22.42 -2.25
N ALA A 105 13.43 -22.47 -3.44
CA ALA A 105 12.90 -21.62 -4.49
C ALA A 105 11.40 -21.96 -4.64
N GLY A 106 10.63 -21.61 -3.61
CA GLY A 106 9.21 -21.78 -3.31
C GLY A 106 8.34 -22.23 -4.47
N VAL A 107 8.30 -23.50 -4.72
CA VAL A 107 7.24 -24.11 -5.53
C VAL A 107 6.02 -24.20 -4.63
N ASP A 108 5.07 -23.30 -4.81
CA ASP A 108 3.79 -23.27 -4.09
C ASP A 108 3.02 -24.59 -4.35
N PRO A 109 2.78 -25.42 -3.33
CA PRO A 109 2.10 -26.72 -3.50
C PRO A 109 0.73 -26.58 -4.14
N GLU A 110 0.03 -25.47 -3.86
CA GLU A 110 -1.29 -25.18 -4.42
C GLU A 110 -1.20 -24.90 -5.92
N LEU A 111 -0.24 -24.06 -6.33
CA LEU A 111 -0.02 -23.74 -7.74
C LEU A 111 0.39 -25.01 -8.55
N VAL A 112 1.18 -25.88 -7.96
CA VAL A 112 1.57 -27.18 -8.58
C VAL A 112 0.35 -28.07 -8.74
N SER A 113 -0.43 -28.25 -7.68
CA SER A 113 -1.65 -29.07 -7.71
C SER A 113 -2.66 -28.51 -8.73
N LEU A 114 -2.85 -27.18 -8.79
CA LEU A 114 -3.71 -26.55 -9.80
C LEU A 114 -3.18 -26.77 -11.22
N ARG A 115 -1.86 -26.66 -11.43
CA ARG A 115 -1.24 -26.91 -12.74
C ARG A 115 -1.41 -28.35 -13.17
N GLU A 116 -1.16 -29.31 -12.30
CA GLU A 116 -1.35 -30.74 -12.58
C GLU A 116 -2.79 -31.05 -12.96
N ARG A 117 -3.75 -30.58 -12.15
CA ARG A 117 -5.17 -30.75 -12.45
C ARG A 117 -5.58 -30.10 -13.76
N LEU A 118 -5.09 -28.90 -14.04
CA LEU A 118 -5.34 -28.20 -15.31
C LEU A 118 -4.79 -28.97 -16.50
N VAL A 119 -3.51 -29.41 -16.44
CA VAL A 119 -2.86 -30.10 -17.56
C VAL A 119 -3.57 -31.42 -17.84
N VAL A 120 -3.81 -32.25 -16.81
CA VAL A 120 -4.52 -33.52 -16.97
C VAL A 120 -5.95 -33.31 -17.48
N SER A 121 -6.69 -32.36 -16.88
CA SER A 121 -8.07 -32.08 -17.31
C SER A 121 -8.12 -31.53 -18.74
N ALA A 122 -7.21 -30.68 -19.13
CA ALA A 122 -7.15 -30.13 -20.49
C ALA A 122 -6.80 -31.22 -21.53
N LEU A 123 -5.84 -32.10 -21.22
CA LEU A 123 -5.47 -33.22 -22.10
C LEU A 123 -6.63 -34.20 -22.30
N LEU A 124 -7.42 -34.47 -21.26
CA LEU A 124 -8.56 -35.36 -21.32
C LEU A 124 -9.80 -34.69 -21.92
N ALA A 125 -10.05 -33.42 -21.63
CA ALA A 125 -11.20 -32.67 -22.13
C ALA A 125 -11.07 -32.33 -23.61
N LEU A 126 -9.84 -32.02 -24.11
CA LEU A 126 -9.64 -31.60 -25.49
C LEU A 126 -10.15 -32.64 -26.52
N PRO A 127 -9.83 -33.95 -26.43
CA PRO A 127 -10.41 -34.97 -27.32
C PRO A 127 -11.92 -35.03 -27.24
N VAL A 128 -12.51 -34.92 -26.01
CA VAL A 128 -13.96 -34.96 -25.82
C VAL A 128 -14.64 -33.81 -26.57
N VAL A 129 -14.11 -32.59 -26.40
CA VAL A 129 -14.60 -31.40 -27.07
C VAL A 129 -14.43 -31.52 -28.60
N LEU A 130 -13.29 -31.98 -29.09
CA LEU A 130 -13.05 -32.14 -30.52
C LEU A 130 -13.98 -33.18 -31.13
N MET A 131 -14.21 -34.32 -30.50
CA MET A 131 -15.16 -35.33 -30.98
C MET A 131 -16.59 -34.81 -30.96
N SER A 132 -16.99 -34.02 -30.00
CA SER A 132 -18.32 -33.41 -29.97
C SER A 132 -18.52 -32.32 -31.03
N MET A 133 -17.46 -31.53 -31.33
CA MET A 133 -17.56 -30.39 -32.26
C MET A 133 -17.34 -30.77 -33.72
N VAL A 134 -16.60 -31.84 -34.02
CA VAL A 134 -16.17 -32.21 -35.36
C VAL A 134 -16.78 -33.57 -35.75
N PRO A 135 -17.87 -33.61 -36.53
CA PRO A 135 -18.54 -34.86 -36.90
C PRO A 135 -17.63 -35.89 -37.61
N ALA A 136 -16.57 -35.43 -38.31
CA ALA A 136 -15.59 -36.31 -38.95
C ALA A 136 -14.74 -37.13 -37.95
N LEU A 137 -14.66 -36.72 -36.69
CA LEU A 137 -13.94 -37.43 -35.64
C LEU A 137 -14.85 -38.39 -34.84
N GLN A 138 -16.15 -38.43 -35.16
CA GLN A 138 -17.12 -39.28 -34.51
C GLN A 138 -17.13 -40.65 -35.19
N PHE A 139 -16.53 -41.62 -34.53
CA PHE A 139 -16.54 -43.04 -34.91
C PHE A 139 -17.60 -43.82 -34.15
N ASP A 140 -17.81 -45.06 -34.46
CA ASP A 140 -18.79 -45.89 -33.74
C ASP A 140 -18.37 -46.01 -32.25
N ASN A 141 -19.33 -45.68 -31.36
CA ASN A 141 -19.13 -45.68 -29.91
C ASN A 141 -18.22 -44.53 -29.34
N TRP A 142 -18.00 -43.44 -30.09
CA TRP A 142 -17.22 -42.29 -29.61
C TRP A 142 -17.74 -41.70 -28.30
N GLN A 143 -19.04 -41.84 -28.02
CA GLN A 143 -19.69 -41.37 -26.82
C GLN A 143 -19.14 -42.06 -25.56
N TRP A 144 -18.87 -43.38 -25.63
CA TRP A 144 -18.29 -44.16 -24.54
C TRP A 144 -16.83 -43.80 -24.26
N LEU A 145 -16.06 -43.52 -25.33
CA LEU A 145 -14.72 -42.98 -25.16
C LEU A 145 -14.79 -41.58 -24.51
N SER A 146 -15.73 -40.72 -24.94
CA SER A 146 -15.96 -39.41 -24.33
C SER A 146 -16.30 -39.52 -22.85
N LEU A 147 -17.13 -40.46 -22.44
CA LEU A 147 -17.40 -40.73 -21.03
C LEU A 147 -16.14 -41.15 -20.26
N THR A 148 -15.35 -42.06 -20.82
CA THR A 148 -14.11 -42.55 -20.18
C THR A 148 -13.12 -41.40 -19.94
N LEU A 149 -13.01 -40.45 -20.88
CA LEU A 149 -12.14 -39.30 -20.78
C LEU A 149 -12.71 -38.16 -19.91
N ALA A 150 -14.02 -37.91 -19.95
CA ALA A 150 -14.66 -36.86 -19.19
C ALA A 150 -14.83 -37.20 -17.70
N ALA A 151 -15.06 -38.46 -17.35
CA ALA A 151 -15.30 -38.87 -15.95
C ALA A 151 -14.13 -38.49 -15.01
N PRO A 152 -12.84 -38.72 -15.32
CA PRO A 152 -11.74 -38.27 -14.48
C PRO A 152 -11.70 -36.73 -14.33
N VAL A 153 -12.06 -35.98 -15.37
CA VAL A 153 -12.07 -34.52 -15.34
C VAL A 153 -13.15 -34.02 -14.36
N VAL A 154 -14.36 -34.58 -14.45
CA VAL A 154 -15.49 -34.19 -13.60
C VAL A 154 -15.28 -34.64 -12.15
N VAL A 155 -14.80 -35.87 -11.93
CA VAL A 155 -14.69 -36.45 -10.58
C VAL A 155 -13.41 -35.97 -9.88
N TRP A 156 -12.25 -36.09 -10.52
CA TRP A 156 -10.96 -35.76 -9.91
C TRP A 156 -10.55 -34.30 -10.18
N GLY A 157 -10.68 -33.83 -11.43
CA GLY A 157 -10.32 -32.46 -11.81
C GLY A 157 -11.17 -31.44 -11.04
N ALA A 158 -12.48 -31.64 -10.97
CA ALA A 158 -13.42 -30.75 -10.29
C ALA A 158 -13.57 -31.03 -8.77
N LEU A 159 -12.86 -32.01 -8.20
CA LEU A 159 -12.98 -32.39 -6.79
C LEU A 159 -12.83 -31.22 -5.80
N PRO A 160 -11.93 -30.25 -5.97
CA PRO A 160 -11.84 -29.07 -5.10
C PRO A 160 -13.15 -28.26 -5.06
N PHE A 161 -13.80 -28.08 -6.23
CA PHE A 161 -15.06 -27.34 -6.34
C PHE A 161 -16.22 -28.12 -5.68
N HIS A 162 -16.28 -29.43 -5.87
CA HIS A 162 -17.30 -30.28 -5.26
C HIS A 162 -17.19 -30.31 -3.72
N ARG A 163 -15.95 -30.39 -3.19
CA ARG A 163 -15.71 -30.35 -1.74
C ARG A 163 -16.09 -28.97 -1.16
N ALA A 164 -15.68 -27.88 -1.81
CA ALA A 164 -16.03 -26.54 -1.38
C ALA A 164 -17.56 -26.31 -1.42
N ALA A 165 -18.23 -26.74 -2.50
CA ALA A 165 -19.68 -26.65 -2.64
C ALA A 165 -20.40 -27.42 -1.52
N PHE A 166 -20.00 -28.66 -1.25
CA PHE A 166 -20.58 -29.50 -0.19
C PHE A 166 -20.37 -28.87 1.20
N THR A 167 -19.15 -28.44 1.51
CA THR A 167 -18.83 -27.78 2.79
C THR A 167 -19.69 -26.53 2.99
N ASN A 168 -19.80 -25.68 1.96
CA ASN A 168 -20.60 -24.46 2.03
C ASN A 168 -22.10 -24.76 2.16
N ALA A 169 -22.62 -25.78 1.44
CA ALA A 169 -24.03 -26.20 1.49
C ALA A 169 -24.41 -26.70 2.88
N ARG A 170 -23.56 -27.50 3.54
CA ARG A 170 -23.79 -27.97 4.93
C ARG A 170 -23.96 -26.83 5.92
N HIS A 171 -23.41 -25.64 5.59
CA HIS A 171 -23.52 -24.44 6.40
C HIS A 171 -24.57 -23.45 5.88
N GLY A 172 -25.43 -23.83 4.95
CA GLY A 172 -26.50 -22.99 4.40
C GLY A 172 -26.02 -21.85 3.52
N ALA A 173 -24.84 -21.99 2.88
CA ALA A 173 -24.31 -21.00 1.98
C ALA A 173 -24.16 -21.57 0.56
N ALA A 174 -24.52 -20.76 -0.44
CA ALA A 174 -24.25 -21.02 -1.85
C ALA A 174 -23.14 -20.09 -2.31
N THR A 175 -22.12 -20.66 -2.94
CA THR A 175 -20.96 -19.95 -3.48
C THR A 175 -20.84 -20.22 -4.97
N MET A 176 -19.86 -19.58 -5.64
CA MET A 176 -19.59 -19.89 -7.04
C MET A 176 -19.23 -21.37 -7.26
N ASP A 177 -18.54 -22.00 -6.30
CA ASP A 177 -18.23 -23.45 -6.39
C ASP A 177 -19.49 -24.29 -6.39
N THR A 178 -20.58 -23.81 -5.74
CA THR A 178 -21.90 -24.45 -5.80
C THR A 178 -22.47 -24.43 -7.22
N LEU A 179 -22.38 -23.29 -7.92
CA LEU A 179 -22.87 -23.18 -9.30
C LEU A 179 -22.09 -24.10 -10.25
N VAL A 180 -20.75 -24.10 -10.13
CA VAL A 180 -19.88 -24.98 -10.90
C VAL A 180 -20.18 -26.46 -10.63
N SER A 181 -20.24 -26.83 -9.36
CA SER A 181 -20.47 -28.21 -8.93
C SER A 181 -21.85 -28.73 -9.41
N VAL A 182 -22.90 -27.95 -9.19
CA VAL A 182 -24.25 -28.31 -9.61
C VAL A 182 -24.34 -28.38 -11.15
N GLY A 183 -23.82 -27.39 -11.87
CA GLY A 183 -23.86 -27.36 -13.32
C GLY A 183 -23.10 -28.52 -13.98
N THR A 184 -21.87 -28.80 -13.50
CA THR A 184 -21.05 -29.90 -14.07
C THR A 184 -21.58 -31.29 -13.72
N LEU A 185 -22.04 -31.50 -12.46
CA LEU A 185 -22.62 -32.75 -12.04
C LEU A 185 -23.97 -32.99 -12.71
N ALA A 186 -24.77 -31.96 -12.94
CA ALA A 186 -26.02 -32.07 -13.67
C ALA A 186 -25.75 -32.50 -15.13
N ALA A 187 -24.82 -31.79 -15.85
CA ALA A 187 -24.45 -32.16 -17.23
C ALA A 187 -23.89 -33.59 -17.32
N PHE A 188 -23.03 -33.97 -16.38
CA PHE A 188 -22.49 -35.34 -16.30
C PHE A 188 -23.55 -36.37 -16.00
N GLY A 189 -24.41 -36.13 -15.00
CA GLY A 189 -25.52 -37.03 -14.63
C GLY A 189 -26.53 -37.24 -15.75
N TRP A 190 -26.88 -36.16 -16.49
CA TRP A 190 -27.69 -36.25 -17.68
C TRP A 190 -27.03 -37.11 -18.76
N SER A 191 -25.75 -36.91 -19.01
CA SER A 191 -25.02 -37.71 -20.01
C SER A 191 -24.95 -39.18 -19.65
N LEU A 192 -24.79 -39.50 -18.37
CA LEU A 192 -24.89 -40.89 -17.89
C LEU A 192 -26.27 -41.46 -18.15
N TRP A 193 -27.33 -40.71 -17.83
CA TRP A 193 -28.70 -41.17 -18.07
C TRP A 193 -28.94 -41.40 -19.56
N ALA A 194 -28.54 -40.48 -20.43
CA ALA A 194 -28.69 -40.56 -21.89
C ALA A 194 -27.93 -41.74 -22.49
N LEU A 195 -26.73 -42.08 -21.96
CA LEU A 195 -25.91 -43.18 -22.44
C LEU A 195 -26.43 -44.56 -22.00
N PHE A 196 -26.92 -44.71 -20.75
CA PHE A 196 -27.28 -45.99 -20.18
C PHE A 196 -28.77 -46.33 -20.35
N TRP A 197 -29.67 -45.33 -20.36
CA TRP A 197 -31.13 -45.50 -20.42
C TRP A 197 -31.79 -44.77 -21.60
N GLY A 198 -31.05 -43.83 -22.26
CA GLY A 198 -31.48 -43.17 -23.46
C GLY A 198 -30.87 -43.80 -24.72
N ASP A 199 -31.02 -43.12 -25.85
CA ASP A 199 -30.56 -43.59 -27.17
C ASP A 199 -29.13 -43.12 -27.52
N ALA A 200 -28.50 -42.27 -26.67
CA ALA A 200 -27.21 -41.68 -26.95
C ALA A 200 -26.05 -42.71 -27.02
N GLY A 201 -26.19 -43.87 -26.41
CA GLY A 201 -25.20 -44.95 -26.41
C GLY A 201 -25.21 -45.83 -27.67
N MET A 202 -26.11 -45.64 -28.64
CA MET A 202 -26.24 -46.49 -29.82
C MET A 202 -25.06 -46.28 -30.81
N PRO A 203 -24.53 -47.37 -31.38
CA PRO A 203 -23.47 -47.28 -32.39
C PRO A 203 -23.90 -46.47 -33.63
N GLY A 204 -22.98 -45.64 -34.17
CA GLY A 204 -23.22 -44.88 -35.38
C GLY A 204 -23.98 -43.56 -35.22
N MET A 205 -24.39 -43.21 -33.98
CA MET A 205 -24.98 -41.90 -33.71
C MET A 205 -23.94 -40.76 -33.89
N ARG A 206 -24.28 -39.74 -34.67
CA ARG A 206 -23.47 -38.57 -34.87
C ARG A 206 -24.24 -37.32 -34.50
N HIS A 207 -23.56 -36.37 -33.87
CA HIS A 207 -24.15 -35.10 -33.44
C HIS A 207 -23.40 -33.94 -34.13
N GLY A 208 -24.17 -32.91 -34.54
CA GLY A 208 -23.63 -31.63 -34.98
C GLY A 208 -23.37 -30.71 -33.75
N PHE A 209 -22.49 -29.76 -33.89
CA PHE A 209 -22.29 -28.69 -32.88
C PHE A 209 -23.27 -27.53 -33.21
N ASP A 210 -24.20 -27.29 -32.29
CA ASP A 210 -25.11 -26.15 -32.37
C ASP A 210 -24.68 -25.04 -31.38
N LEU A 211 -24.64 -23.80 -31.91
CA LEU A 211 -24.35 -22.60 -31.11
C LEU A 211 -25.49 -22.21 -30.16
N THR A 212 -26.72 -22.64 -30.52
CA THR A 212 -27.95 -22.40 -29.75
C THR A 212 -28.47 -23.70 -29.18
N VAL A 213 -29.37 -23.63 -28.21
CA VAL A 213 -30.04 -24.81 -27.65
C VAL A 213 -30.91 -25.44 -28.74
N SER A 214 -30.57 -26.66 -29.20
CA SER A 214 -31.34 -27.41 -30.20
C SER A 214 -32.66 -27.89 -29.60
N ARG A 215 -33.74 -27.84 -30.41
CA ARG A 215 -35.11 -28.17 -29.99
C ARG A 215 -35.55 -29.57 -30.45
N THR A 216 -34.68 -30.35 -31.07
CA THR A 216 -35.11 -31.51 -31.88
C THR A 216 -34.54 -32.87 -31.45
N GLU A 217 -33.59 -32.95 -30.55
CA GLU A 217 -32.92 -34.22 -30.22
C GLU A 217 -33.02 -34.54 -28.72
N GLY A 218 -34.09 -35.27 -28.35
CA GLY A 218 -34.40 -35.63 -26.96
C GLY A 218 -33.35 -36.48 -26.23
N SER A 219 -33.63 -37.77 -25.98
CA SER A 219 -32.80 -38.71 -25.18
C SER A 219 -31.42 -39.07 -25.78
N SER A 220 -31.13 -38.60 -27.00
CA SER A 220 -29.87 -38.86 -27.75
C SER A 220 -28.73 -37.94 -27.46
N THR A 221 -28.94 -36.77 -26.79
CA THR A 221 -27.91 -35.75 -26.58
C THR A 221 -27.10 -35.96 -25.31
N ILE A 222 -25.78 -35.93 -25.42
CA ILE A 222 -24.81 -35.94 -24.30
C ILE A 222 -24.20 -34.56 -24.11
N TYR A 223 -23.76 -34.25 -22.88
CA TYR A 223 -23.12 -32.98 -22.47
C TYR A 223 -21.75 -33.19 -21.79
N LEU A 224 -21.05 -34.26 -22.17
CA LEU A 224 -19.74 -34.62 -21.60
C LEU A 224 -18.68 -33.57 -21.92
N GLU A 225 -18.76 -32.97 -23.14
CA GLU A 225 -17.88 -31.89 -23.58
C GLU A 225 -18.13 -30.61 -22.77
N VAL A 226 -19.40 -30.34 -22.42
CA VAL A 226 -19.75 -29.20 -21.55
C VAL A 226 -19.18 -29.42 -20.16
N ALA A 227 -19.42 -30.61 -19.56
CA ALA A 227 -18.95 -30.91 -18.23
C ALA A 227 -17.40 -30.84 -18.14
N ALA A 228 -16.69 -31.50 -19.06
CA ALA A 228 -15.24 -31.52 -19.08
C ALA A 228 -14.62 -30.18 -19.48
N GLY A 229 -15.17 -29.51 -20.51
CA GLY A 229 -14.70 -28.22 -21.00
C GLY A 229 -14.85 -27.12 -19.96
N VAL A 230 -15.99 -27.04 -19.28
CA VAL A 230 -16.22 -26.05 -18.20
C VAL A 230 -15.24 -26.25 -17.06
N VAL A 231 -15.00 -27.50 -16.63
CA VAL A 231 -14.00 -27.79 -15.58
C VAL A 231 -12.59 -27.34 -16.02
N ALA A 232 -12.19 -27.65 -17.25
CA ALA A 232 -10.90 -27.23 -17.78
C ALA A 232 -10.76 -25.70 -17.86
N PHE A 233 -11.80 -24.98 -18.31
CA PHE A 233 -11.79 -23.51 -18.34
C PHE A 233 -11.74 -22.88 -16.95
N ILE A 234 -12.45 -23.44 -15.98
CA ILE A 234 -12.42 -22.93 -14.61
C ILE A 234 -11.07 -23.20 -13.95
N LEU A 235 -10.48 -24.38 -14.15
CA LEU A 235 -9.13 -24.69 -13.69
C LEU A 235 -8.09 -23.76 -14.32
N LEU A 236 -8.22 -23.43 -15.61
CA LEU A 236 -7.38 -22.45 -16.29
C LEU A 236 -7.51 -21.08 -15.63
N GLY A 237 -8.74 -20.61 -15.40
CA GLY A 237 -9.00 -19.36 -14.71
C GLY A 237 -8.35 -19.32 -13.32
N ARG A 238 -8.51 -20.35 -12.52
CA ARG A 238 -7.91 -20.49 -11.18
C ARG A 238 -6.38 -20.55 -11.21
N TYR A 239 -5.81 -21.28 -12.16
CA TYR A 239 -4.34 -21.31 -12.33
C TYR A 239 -3.78 -19.94 -12.70
N LEU A 240 -4.41 -19.24 -13.65
CA LEU A 240 -3.99 -17.89 -14.04
C LEU A 240 -4.17 -16.90 -12.89
N GLU A 241 -5.22 -17.05 -12.09
CA GLU A 241 -5.44 -16.29 -10.87
C GLU A 241 -4.31 -16.49 -9.86
N ALA A 242 -4.03 -17.73 -9.45
CA ALA A 242 -2.98 -18.05 -8.49
C ALA A 242 -1.60 -17.58 -8.97
N ARG A 243 -1.30 -17.80 -10.27
CA ARG A 243 -0.06 -17.31 -10.89
C ARG A 243 0.06 -15.78 -10.86
N SER A 244 -1.04 -15.06 -11.06
CA SER A 244 -1.07 -13.59 -11.07
C SER A 244 -0.94 -13.00 -9.67
N LYS A 245 -1.61 -13.58 -8.66
CA LYS A 245 -1.43 -13.24 -7.25
C LYS A 245 0.05 -13.36 -6.85
N ARG A 246 0.71 -14.47 -7.22
CA ARG A 246 2.13 -14.68 -6.92
C ARG A 246 3.04 -13.64 -7.60
N ARG A 247 2.78 -13.27 -8.86
CA ARG A 247 3.55 -12.23 -9.57
C ARG A 247 3.34 -10.85 -8.99
N ALA A 248 2.16 -10.53 -8.52
CA ALA A 248 1.87 -9.25 -7.88
C ALA A 248 2.57 -9.14 -6.51
N GLY A 249 2.63 -10.22 -5.71
CA GLY A 249 3.38 -10.28 -4.45
C GLY A 249 4.91 -10.32 -4.60
N ALA A 250 5.43 -10.55 -5.82
CA ALA A 250 6.87 -10.59 -6.04
C ALA A 250 7.57 -9.24 -5.78
N ALA A 251 6.89 -8.11 -6.01
CA ALA A 251 7.44 -6.78 -5.75
C ALA A 251 7.67 -6.55 -4.24
N LEU A 252 6.76 -7.02 -3.40
CA LEU A 252 6.91 -6.93 -1.94
C LEU A 252 8.04 -7.85 -1.44
N ARG A 253 8.11 -9.09 -1.96
CA ARG A 253 9.23 -10.00 -1.63
C ARG A 253 10.57 -9.43 -2.06
N ALA A 254 10.67 -8.85 -3.25
CA ALA A 254 11.88 -8.19 -3.73
C ALA A 254 12.30 -7.02 -2.80
N LEU A 255 11.34 -6.27 -2.24
CA LEU A 255 11.62 -5.23 -1.26
C LEU A 255 12.21 -5.82 0.02
N MET A 256 11.65 -6.92 0.53
CA MET A 256 12.15 -7.59 1.74
C MET A 256 13.52 -8.26 1.53
N GLU A 257 13.82 -8.71 0.31
CA GLU A 257 15.11 -9.32 -0.06
C GLU A 257 16.23 -8.29 -0.32
N LEU A 258 15.92 -6.98 -0.26
CA LEU A 258 16.95 -5.93 -0.42
C LEU A 258 17.98 -5.90 0.72
N GLY A 259 17.63 -6.33 1.92
CA GLY A 259 18.51 -6.35 3.08
C GLY A 259 19.79 -7.18 2.89
N ALA A 260 20.83 -6.86 3.67
CA ALA A 260 22.02 -7.69 3.77
C ALA A 260 21.69 -9.00 4.52
N LYS A 261 22.31 -10.12 4.14
CA LYS A 261 22.13 -11.41 4.84
C LYS A 261 23.11 -11.57 5.99
N ASP A 262 24.34 -11.10 5.80
CA ASP A 262 25.44 -11.16 6.76
C ASP A 262 26.01 -9.78 7.01
N VAL A 263 26.65 -9.60 8.16
CA VAL A 263 27.29 -8.36 8.59
C VAL A 263 28.60 -8.65 9.31
N VAL A 264 29.58 -7.76 9.18
CA VAL A 264 30.86 -7.83 9.88
C VAL A 264 30.82 -6.91 11.10
N VAL A 265 30.69 -7.48 12.29
CA VAL A 265 30.62 -6.74 13.57
C VAL A 265 32.00 -6.62 14.21
N LEU A 266 32.26 -5.47 14.84
CA LEU A 266 33.48 -5.21 15.62
C LEU A 266 33.26 -5.66 17.08
N ARG A 267 33.89 -6.77 17.48
CA ARG A 267 33.86 -7.26 18.87
C ARG A 267 35.26 -7.31 19.45
N GLY A 268 35.53 -6.48 20.47
CA GLY A 268 36.87 -6.42 21.08
C GLY A 268 37.99 -6.05 20.11
N GLY A 269 37.71 -5.18 19.12
CA GLY A 269 38.67 -4.75 18.09
C GLY A 269 38.91 -5.77 16.95
N ARG A 270 38.16 -6.90 16.93
CA ARG A 270 38.24 -7.91 15.87
C ARG A 270 36.97 -7.92 15.03
N GLU A 271 37.14 -8.09 13.74
CA GLU A 271 36.05 -8.25 12.79
C GLU A 271 35.51 -9.70 12.83
N VAL A 272 34.21 -9.84 13.11
CA VAL A 272 33.52 -11.14 13.18
C VAL A 272 32.31 -11.08 12.27
N ARG A 273 32.18 -11.99 11.30
CA ARG A 273 31.00 -12.09 10.45
C ARG A 273 29.88 -12.84 11.16
N ILE A 274 28.71 -12.24 11.22
CA ILE A 274 27.50 -12.83 11.82
C ILE A 274 26.30 -12.64 10.87
N PRO A 275 25.28 -13.49 10.94
CA PRO A 275 23.99 -13.22 10.29
C PRO A 275 23.37 -11.92 10.84
N VAL A 276 22.73 -11.13 9.97
CA VAL A 276 22.07 -9.86 10.38
C VAL A 276 21.00 -10.08 11.46
N SER A 277 20.36 -11.25 11.47
CA SER A 277 19.38 -11.63 12.52
C SER A 277 19.96 -11.68 13.94
N ARG A 278 21.30 -11.72 14.11
CA ARG A 278 21.98 -11.70 15.42
C ARG A 278 22.55 -10.34 15.79
N LEU A 279 22.33 -9.33 14.95
CA LEU A 279 22.75 -7.96 15.23
C LEU A 279 21.85 -7.35 16.29
N ALA A 280 22.45 -6.67 17.27
CA ALA A 280 21.74 -5.98 18.33
C ALA A 280 21.94 -4.45 18.22
N THR A 281 20.99 -3.68 18.75
CA THR A 281 21.14 -2.24 18.86
C THR A 281 22.37 -1.89 19.69
N GLY A 282 23.21 -0.95 19.21
CA GLY A 282 24.50 -0.59 19.80
C GLY A 282 25.69 -1.40 19.28
N ASP A 283 25.47 -2.48 18.52
CA ASP A 283 26.56 -3.18 17.86
C ASP A 283 27.20 -2.29 16.79
N ARG A 284 28.54 -2.30 16.71
CA ARG A 284 29.28 -1.59 15.66
C ARG A 284 29.66 -2.55 14.55
N PHE A 285 29.36 -2.18 13.32
CA PHE A 285 29.64 -3.01 12.16
C PHE A 285 30.35 -2.24 11.05
N VAL A 286 31.14 -2.96 10.28
CA VAL A 286 31.94 -2.43 9.16
C VAL A 286 31.17 -2.58 7.86
N VAL A 287 31.18 -1.52 7.04
CA VAL A 287 30.62 -1.53 5.68
C VAL A 287 31.69 -1.06 4.73
N ARG A 288 32.11 -1.96 3.82
CA ARG A 288 33.12 -1.67 2.80
C ARG A 288 32.49 -1.14 1.52
N PRO A 289 33.24 -0.49 0.64
CA PRO A 289 32.76 -0.08 -0.67
C PRO A 289 32.09 -1.25 -1.42
N GLY A 290 30.91 -1.01 -1.98
CA GLY A 290 30.09 -1.99 -2.67
C GLY A 290 29.24 -2.88 -1.76
N GLU A 291 29.42 -2.84 -0.44
CA GLU A 291 28.60 -3.61 0.50
C GLU A 291 27.31 -2.87 0.85
N LYS A 292 26.26 -3.66 1.14
CA LYS A 292 24.99 -3.11 1.67
C LYS A 292 25.14 -2.82 3.15
N ILE A 293 24.57 -1.70 3.59
CA ILE A 293 24.42 -1.38 4.99
C ILE A 293 23.44 -2.37 5.62
N ALA A 294 23.87 -3.03 6.71
CA ALA A 294 23.14 -4.18 7.26
C ALA A 294 21.82 -3.80 7.95
N THR A 295 21.80 -2.65 8.62
CA THR A 295 20.65 -2.14 9.38
C THR A 295 20.72 -0.62 9.50
N ASP A 296 19.67 0.00 10.02
CA ASP A 296 19.67 1.43 10.30
C ASP A 296 20.67 1.77 11.39
N GLY A 297 21.44 2.83 11.22
CA GLY A 297 22.48 3.18 12.15
C GLY A 297 23.03 4.59 11.98
N THR A 298 24.03 4.92 12.81
CA THR A 298 24.78 6.17 12.75
C THR A 298 26.24 5.89 12.43
N VAL A 299 26.81 6.64 11.52
CA VAL A 299 28.25 6.53 11.19
C VAL A 299 29.08 7.00 12.38
N VAL A 300 29.94 6.13 12.92
CA VAL A 300 30.83 6.45 14.05
C VAL A 300 32.28 6.62 13.60
N GLU A 301 32.67 6.08 12.43
CA GLU A 301 34.01 6.21 11.86
C GLU A 301 33.96 6.16 10.34
N GLY A 302 34.72 7.01 9.66
CA GLY A 302 34.88 7.06 8.22
C GLY A 302 34.00 8.13 7.55
N SER A 303 34.18 8.26 6.24
CA SER A 303 33.36 9.09 5.35
C SER A 303 33.20 8.37 4.02
N SER A 304 32.05 8.51 3.39
CA SER A 304 31.72 7.86 2.12
C SER A 304 30.53 8.52 1.45
N ALA A 305 30.20 8.06 0.22
CA ALA A 305 28.92 8.31 -0.41
C ALA A 305 28.06 7.04 -0.32
N VAL A 306 26.78 7.19 -0.01
CA VAL A 306 25.84 6.07 0.12
C VAL A 306 24.77 6.18 -0.96
N ASP A 307 24.65 5.14 -1.79
CA ASP A 307 23.59 5.00 -2.80
C ASP A 307 22.32 4.48 -2.13
N ALA A 308 21.34 5.36 -2.01
CA ALA A 308 20.01 5.06 -1.49
C ALA A 308 18.96 4.84 -2.59
N SER A 309 19.36 4.76 -3.88
CA SER A 309 18.47 4.69 -5.04
C SER A 309 17.44 3.56 -4.97
N MET A 310 17.80 2.43 -4.37
CA MET A 310 16.92 1.28 -4.17
C MET A 310 15.73 1.57 -3.24
N LEU A 311 15.89 2.49 -2.30
CA LEU A 311 14.83 2.89 -1.35
C LEU A 311 14.16 4.20 -1.76
N THR A 312 14.97 5.21 -2.13
CA THR A 312 14.49 6.55 -2.45
C THR A 312 14.23 6.77 -3.94
N GLY A 313 14.84 5.96 -4.81
CA GLY A 313 14.82 6.11 -6.26
C GLY A 313 15.67 7.30 -6.77
N GLU A 314 16.43 7.95 -5.90
CA GLU A 314 17.36 9.03 -6.29
C GLU A 314 18.69 8.40 -6.73
N SER A 315 19.12 8.70 -7.94
CA SER A 315 20.32 8.09 -8.54
C SER A 315 21.64 8.70 -8.05
N VAL A 316 21.58 9.81 -7.30
CA VAL A 316 22.79 10.49 -6.81
C VAL A 316 23.09 9.98 -5.40
N PRO A 317 24.30 9.38 -5.18
CA PRO A 317 24.71 8.99 -3.85
C PRO A 317 24.81 10.20 -2.89
N VAL A 318 24.45 9.98 -1.63
CA VAL A 318 24.47 11.00 -0.58
C VAL A 318 25.76 10.86 0.22
N ASP A 319 26.49 11.97 0.38
CA ASP A 319 27.70 11.99 1.22
C ASP A 319 27.36 11.82 2.69
N VAL A 320 28.08 10.91 3.36
CA VAL A 320 27.93 10.59 4.78
C VAL A 320 29.28 10.73 5.51
N THR A 321 29.22 11.31 6.70
CA THR A 321 30.35 11.50 7.60
C THR A 321 30.00 11.03 9.00
N VAL A 322 30.94 11.10 9.93
CA VAL A 322 30.70 10.78 11.34
C VAL A 322 29.50 11.58 11.88
N GLY A 323 28.56 10.90 12.51
CA GLY A 323 27.29 11.46 13.00
C GLY A 323 26.13 11.40 11.99
N SER A 324 26.39 11.07 10.70
CA SER A 324 25.32 10.91 9.71
C SER A 324 24.51 9.65 9.96
N ALA A 325 23.18 9.74 9.87
CA ALA A 325 22.30 8.57 9.90
C ALA A 325 22.34 7.83 8.55
N VAL A 326 22.34 6.50 8.59
CA VAL A 326 22.30 5.63 7.40
C VAL A 326 21.20 4.59 7.53
N THR A 327 20.62 4.20 6.41
CA THR A 327 19.49 3.27 6.35
C THR A 327 19.94 1.89 5.87
N GLY A 328 19.42 0.84 6.47
CA GLY A 328 19.66 -0.53 6.02
C GLY A 328 19.26 -0.77 4.57
N ALA A 329 19.93 -1.69 3.89
CA ALA A 329 19.78 -2.05 2.47
C ALA A 329 20.32 -1.02 1.46
N THR A 330 20.75 0.19 1.88
CA THR A 330 21.48 1.13 0.99
C THR A 330 22.89 0.62 0.74
N VAL A 331 23.54 1.07 -0.34
CA VAL A 331 24.85 0.58 -0.77
C VAL A 331 25.93 1.62 -0.52
N ASN A 332 26.98 1.22 0.16
CA ASN A 332 28.16 2.07 0.35
C ASN A 332 28.97 2.17 -0.95
N ALA A 333 29.06 3.37 -1.52
CA ALA A 333 29.72 3.58 -2.84
C ALA A 333 31.21 3.89 -2.75
N GLY A 334 31.71 4.39 -1.61
CA GLY A 334 33.05 4.97 -1.50
C GLY A 334 33.92 4.37 -0.40
N GLY A 335 34.14 5.12 0.69
CA GLY A 335 35.06 4.79 1.77
C GLY A 335 34.59 3.64 2.70
N ARG A 336 35.49 3.17 3.57
CA ARG A 336 35.13 2.25 4.66
C ARG A 336 34.38 3.02 5.75
N LEU A 337 33.21 2.51 6.13
CA LEU A 337 32.41 3.06 7.23
C LEU A 337 32.39 2.07 8.41
N VAL A 338 32.37 2.63 9.63
CA VAL A 338 31.92 1.92 10.83
C VAL A 338 30.61 2.56 11.27
N VAL A 339 29.57 1.74 11.37
CA VAL A 339 28.21 2.16 11.70
C VAL A 339 27.80 1.52 13.01
N GLU A 340 27.21 2.30 13.93
CA GLU A 340 26.58 1.80 15.15
C GLU A 340 25.10 1.58 14.88
N ALA A 341 24.61 0.36 15.12
CA ALA A 341 23.22 -0.02 14.88
C ALA A 341 22.27 0.73 15.83
N THR A 342 21.33 1.48 15.27
CA THR A 342 20.30 2.19 16.04
C THR A 342 18.97 1.45 16.07
N ARG A 343 18.64 0.70 15.00
CA ARG A 343 17.44 -0.12 14.90
C ARG A 343 17.80 -1.45 14.24
N VAL A 344 17.17 -2.54 14.68
CA VAL A 344 17.43 -3.90 14.16
C VAL A 344 16.12 -4.66 13.91
N GLY A 345 16.17 -5.64 13.04
CA GLY A 345 15.04 -6.56 12.77
C GLY A 345 13.76 -5.84 12.31
N ALA A 346 12.68 -6.04 13.04
CA ALA A 346 11.36 -5.51 12.71
C ALA A 346 11.24 -3.97 12.82
N ASP A 347 12.16 -3.31 13.53
CA ASP A 347 12.12 -1.87 13.78
C ASP A 347 12.87 -1.05 12.74
N THR A 348 13.56 -1.71 11.80
CA THR A 348 14.24 -1.05 10.69
C THR A 348 13.27 -0.34 9.78
N GLN A 349 13.72 0.73 9.13
CA GLN A 349 12.93 1.49 8.15
C GLN A 349 12.43 0.58 7.01
N LEU A 350 13.29 -0.30 6.50
CA LEU A 350 12.92 -1.27 5.49
C LEU A 350 11.80 -2.22 5.95
N ALA A 351 11.88 -2.76 7.17
CA ALA A 351 10.86 -3.65 7.72
C ALA A 351 9.53 -2.92 7.97
N ARG A 352 9.57 -1.64 8.38
CA ARG A 352 8.37 -0.79 8.52
C ARG A 352 7.72 -0.53 7.17
N MET A 353 8.50 -0.21 6.13
CA MET A 353 7.99 -0.04 4.76
C MET A 353 7.32 -1.32 4.26
N ALA A 354 7.93 -2.48 4.47
CA ALA A 354 7.35 -3.77 4.08
C ALA A 354 6.02 -4.04 4.80
N ARG A 355 5.94 -3.77 6.10
CA ARG A 355 4.69 -3.87 6.88
C ARG A 355 3.59 -2.94 6.36
N LEU A 356 3.91 -1.67 6.07
CA LEU A 356 2.93 -0.73 5.52
C LEU A 356 2.36 -1.22 4.18
N VAL A 357 3.19 -1.81 3.31
CA VAL A 357 2.71 -2.39 2.05
C VAL A 357 1.87 -3.65 2.28
N GLU A 358 2.21 -4.48 3.26
CA GLU A 358 1.44 -5.67 3.65
C GLU A 358 0.09 -5.29 4.26
N ASP A 359 0.05 -4.35 5.19
CA ASP A 359 -1.17 -3.82 5.81
C ASP A 359 -2.10 -3.20 4.76
N ALA A 360 -1.52 -2.48 3.79
CA ALA A 360 -2.27 -1.92 2.66
C ALA A 360 -3.00 -3.00 1.84
N GLN A 361 -2.43 -4.19 1.75
CA GLN A 361 -3.04 -5.32 1.02
C GLN A 361 -4.13 -6.03 1.84
N ASN A 362 -4.09 -5.93 3.16
CA ASN A 362 -5.03 -6.60 4.06
C ASN A 362 -6.34 -5.84 4.28
N GLY A 363 -6.39 -4.53 4.01
CA GLY A 363 -7.61 -3.72 4.09
C GLY A 363 -8.64 -4.02 3.01
N LYS A 364 -9.88 -3.52 3.18
CA LYS A 364 -10.98 -3.63 2.19
C LYS A 364 -11.59 -2.26 1.91
N ALA A 365 -11.48 -1.80 0.67
CA ALA A 365 -12.20 -0.63 0.17
C ALA A 365 -13.73 -0.80 0.25
N GLU A 366 -14.48 0.32 0.37
CA GLU A 366 -15.96 0.28 0.35
C GLU A 366 -16.51 -0.38 -0.91
N VAL A 367 -15.88 -0.11 -2.06
CA VAL A 367 -16.20 -0.74 -3.35
C VAL A 367 -16.07 -2.28 -3.27
N GLN A 368 -15.08 -2.80 -2.55
CA GLN A 368 -14.91 -4.24 -2.36
C GLN A 368 -15.97 -4.80 -1.43
N ARG A 369 -16.28 -4.11 -0.31
CA ARG A 369 -17.37 -4.50 0.61
C ARG A 369 -18.72 -4.55 -0.11
N LEU A 370 -18.97 -3.60 -1.03
CA LEU A 370 -20.18 -3.59 -1.86
C LEU A 370 -20.20 -4.80 -2.82
N ALA A 371 -19.09 -5.09 -3.50
CA ALA A 371 -18.98 -6.24 -4.41
C ALA A 371 -19.20 -7.57 -3.68
N ASP A 372 -18.65 -7.74 -2.48
CA ASP A 372 -18.84 -8.92 -1.64
C ASP A 372 -20.29 -9.09 -1.22
N ARG A 373 -20.98 -8.01 -0.85
CA ARG A 373 -22.40 -8.00 -0.50
C ARG A 373 -23.28 -8.41 -1.68
N ILE A 374 -23.04 -7.82 -2.85
CA ILE A 374 -23.77 -8.16 -4.08
C ILE A 374 -23.56 -9.64 -4.42
N SER A 375 -22.33 -10.15 -4.36
CA SER A 375 -22.01 -11.56 -4.63
C SER A 375 -22.78 -12.52 -3.71
N GLY A 376 -22.92 -12.18 -2.44
CA GLY A 376 -23.65 -12.99 -1.47
C GLY A 376 -25.15 -13.14 -1.77
N ILE A 377 -25.75 -12.16 -2.46
CA ILE A 377 -27.16 -12.18 -2.88
C ILE A 377 -27.30 -12.78 -4.29
N PHE A 378 -26.33 -12.54 -5.15
CA PHE A 378 -26.36 -12.89 -6.56
C PHE A 378 -26.48 -14.41 -6.78
N VAL A 379 -25.70 -15.24 -6.07
CA VAL A 379 -25.70 -16.69 -6.25
C VAL A 379 -27.07 -17.33 -5.92
N PRO A 380 -27.73 -17.04 -4.79
CA PRO A 380 -29.10 -17.50 -4.55
C PRO A 380 -30.09 -17.07 -5.62
N VAL A 381 -30.01 -15.80 -6.09
CA VAL A 381 -30.88 -15.29 -7.15
C VAL A 381 -30.69 -16.06 -8.44
N VAL A 382 -29.46 -16.35 -8.83
CA VAL A 382 -29.14 -17.15 -10.03
C VAL A 382 -29.71 -18.57 -9.92
N LEU A 383 -29.63 -19.21 -8.77
CA LEU A 383 -30.23 -20.53 -8.58
C LEU A 383 -31.76 -20.50 -8.81
N VAL A 384 -32.44 -19.46 -8.31
CA VAL A 384 -33.87 -19.25 -8.56
C VAL A 384 -34.17 -19.03 -10.03
N ILE A 385 -33.34 -18.19 -10.72
CA ILE A 385 -33.47 -17.94 -12.17
C ILE A 385 -33.27 -19.25 -12.96
N ALA A 386 -32.27 -20.06 -12.62
CA ALA A 386 -32.02 -21.33 -13.31
C ALA A 386 -33.18 -22.29 -13.14
N LEU A 387 -33.74 -22.44 -11.92
CA LEU A 387 -34.93 -23.24 -11.66
C LEU A 387 -36.16 -22.70 -12.39
N GLY A 388 -36.34 -21.36 -12.39
CA GLY A 388 -37.40 -20.70 -13.14
C GLY A 388 -37.27 -20.93 -14.65
N THR A 389 -36.05 -20.82 -15.19
CA THR A 389 -35.76 -21.10 -16.61
C THR A 389 -36.10 -22.54 -16.96
N PHE A 390 -35.67 -23.49 -16.13
CA PHE A 390 -36.02 -24.91 -16.31
C PHE A 390 -37.53 -25.10 -16.33
N GLY A 391 -38.26 -24.55 -15.34
CA GLY A 391 -39.73 -24.70 -15.25
C GLY A 391 -40.46 -24.04 -16.43
N VAL A 392 -40.07 -22.85 -16.87
CA VAL A 392 -40.68 -22.15 -18.02
C VAL A 392 -40.47 -22.94 -19.30
N TRP A 393 -39.23 -23.36 -19.58
CA TRP A 393 -38.95 -24.17 -20.77
C TRP A 393 -39.74 -25.49 -20.78
N LEU A 394 -39.76 -26.20 -19.66
CA LEU A 394 -40.51 -27.45 -19.52
C LEU A 394 -42.02 -27.22 -19.72
N GLY A 395 -42.57 -26.16 -19.13
CA GLY A 395 -44.00 -25.86 -19.23
C GLY A 395 -44.46 -25.37 -20.63
N VAL A 396 -43.57 -24.62 -21.32
CA VAL A 396 -43.90 -24.05 -22.63
C VAL A 396 -43.62 -25.01 -23.79
N THR A 397 -42.52 -25.75 -23.72
CA THR A 397 -42.08 -26.62 -24.84
C THR A 397 -42.32 -28.10 -24.61
N GLY A 398 -42.43 -28.53 -23.33
CA GLY A 398 -42.44 -29.95 -22.96
C GLY A 398 -41.07 -30.64 -23.14
N ASP A 399 -40.07 -29.92 -23.61
CA ASP A 399 -38.74 -30.45 -23.93
C ASP A 399 -37.85 -30.36 -22.71
N THR A 400 -37.57 -31.50 -22.09
CA THR A 400 -36.71 -31.60 -20.89
C THR A 400 -35.25 -31.32 -21.19
N VAL A 401 -34.79 -31.61 -22.41
CA VAL A 401 -33.40 -31.40 -22.85
C VAL A 401 -33.12 -29.92 -22.99
N ALA A 402 -33.97 -29.22 -23.71
CA ALA A 402 -33.86 -27.78 -23.89
C ALA A 402 -33.97 -27.01 -22.57
N ALA A 403 -34.93 -27.43 -21.70
CA ALA A 403 -35.09 -26.86 -20.36
C ALA A 403 -33.83 -27.06 -19.51
N PHE A 404 -33.26 -28.26 -19.53
CA PHE A 404 -32.03 -28.59 -18.79
C PHE A 404 -30.82 -27.78 -19.32
N THR A 405 -30.61 -27.72 -20.63
CA THR A 405 -29.49 -27.03 -21.23
C THR A 405 -29.53 -25.53 -20.96
N ALA A 406 -30.71 -24.91 -21.08
CA ALA A 406 -30.88 -23.48 -20.77
C ALA A 406 -30.61 -23.20 -19.29
N ALA A 407 -31.11 -24.06 -18.38
CA ALA A 407 -30.84 -23.91 -16.94
C ALA A 407 -29.35 -24.07 -16.60
N VAL A 408 -28.65 -25.05 -17.19
CA VAL A 408 -27.21 -25.26 -17.01
C VAL A 408 -26.42 -24.07 -17.58
N ALA A 409 -26.82 -23.55 -18.76
CA ALA A 409 -26.20 -22.34 -19.33
C ALA A 409 -26.33 -21.14 -18.38
N VAL A 410 -27.49 -20.94 -17.76
CA VAL A 410 -27.71 -19.91 -16.73
C VAL A 410 -26.77 -20.09 -15.53
N LEU A 411 -26.63 -21.30 -15.01
CA LEU A 411 -25.75 -21.59 -13.88
C LEU A 411 -24.27 -21.30 -14.20
N ILE A 412 -23.83 -21.67 -15.40
CA ILE A 412 -22.44 -21.51 -15.82
C ILE A 412 -22.10 -20.04 -16.05
N ILE A 413 -22.90 -19.33 -16.90
CA ILE A 413 -22.57 -17.94 -17.26
C ILE A 413 -22.64 -16.99 -16.07
N ALA A 414 -23.47 -17.30 -15.08
CA ALA A 414 -23.63 -16.48 -13.89
C ALA A 414 -22.48 -16.60 -12.87
N CYS A 415 -21.47 -17.42 -13.13
CA CYS A 415 -20.30 -17.49 -12.24
C CYS A 415 -19.45 -16.20 -12.34
N PRO A 416 -19.41 -15.33 -11.31
CA PRO A 416 -18.63 -14.09 -11.37
C PRO A 416 -17.17 -14.34 -11.00
N CYS A 417 -16.49 -15.29 -11.68
CA CYS A 417 -15.13 -15.71 -11.34
C CYS A 417 -14.12 -14.55 -11.31
N ALA A 418 -14.24 -13.60 -12.24
CA ALA A 418 -13.37 -12.44 -12.34
C ALA A 418 -13.57 -11.41 -11.20
N LEU A 419 -14.72 -11.45 -10.50
CA LEU A 419 -15.06 -10.49 -9.45
C LEU A 419 -14.12 -10.58 -8.25
N GLY A 420 -13.78 -11.80 -7.82
CA GLY A 420 -12.83 -12.03 -6.72
C GLY A 420 -11.43 -11.48 -6.99
N LEU A 421 -11.07 -11.30 -8.27
CA LEU A 421 -9.77 -10.77 -8.73
C LEU A 421 -9.77 -9.28 -8.97
N ALA A 422 -10.93 -8.69 -9.24
CA ALA A 422 -11.05 -7.33 -9.76
C ALA A 422 -10.37 -6.28 -8.86
N THR A 423 -10.56 -6.35 -7.55
CA THR A 423 -9.98 -5.43 -6.57
C THR A 423 -8.58 -5.86 -6.12
N PRO A 424 -8.36 -7.11 -5.63
CA PRO A 424 -7.07 -7.46 -5.04
C PRO A 424 -5.90 -7.37 -6.03
N THR A 425 -6.10 -7.82 -7.27
CA THR A 425 -5.02 -7.80 -8.27
C THR A 425 -4.62 -6.37 -8.63
N ALA A 426 -5.59 -5.47 -8.84
CA ALA A 426 -5.29 -4.07 -9.15
C ALA A 426 -4.66 -3.34 -7.95
N LEU A 427 -5.14 -3.63 -6.73
CA LEU A 427 -4.56 -3.09 -5.50
C LEU A 427 -3.11 -3.53 -5.32
N MET A 428 -2.82 -4.84 -5.40
CA MET A 428 -1.46 -5.37 -5.24
C MET A 428 -0.49 -4.81 -6.30
N VAL A 429 -0.94 -4.67 -7.55
CA VAL A 429 -0.09 -4.09 -8.60
C VAL A 429 0.10 -2.59 -8.39
N GLY A 430 -0.95 -1.87 -8.00
CA GLY A 430 -0.92 -0.44 -7.75
C GLY A 430 -0.06 -0.08 -6.54
N THR A 431 -0.25 -0.75 -5.40
CA THR A 431 0.56 -0.53 -4.18
C THR A 431 2.01 -0.97 -4.39
N GLY A 432 2.24 -2.09 -5.07
CA GLY A 432 3.59 -2.54 -5.41
C GLY A 432 4.33 -1.56 -6.35
N ARG A 433 3.62 -0.96 -7.33
CA ARG A 433 4.19 0.10 -8.16
C ARG A 433 4.43 1.38 -7.37
N GLY A 434 3.49 1.74 -6.47
CA GLY A 434 3.66 2.85 -5.55
C GLY A 434 4.93 2.72 -4.73
N ALA A 435 5.15 1.57 -4.10
CA ALA A 435 6.35 1.30 -3.30
C ALA A 435 7.65 1.47 -4.11
N GLN A 436 7.69 1.00 -5.37
CA GLN A 436 8.82 1.22 -6.28
C GLN A 436 9.07 2.71 -6.60
N LEU A 437 8.02 3.52 -6.58
CA LEU A 437 8.09 4.97 -6.80
C LEU A 437 8.33 5.75 -5.50
N GLY A 438 8.50 5.05 -4.36
CA GLY A 438 8.63 5.68 -3.06
C GLY A 438 7.32 6.20 -2.48
N ILE A 439 6.18 5.62 -2.88
CA ILE A 439 4.84 5.94 -2.39
C ILE A 439 4.31 4.75 -1.60
N LEU A 440 4.19 4.89 -0.29
CA LEU A 440 3.60 3.87 0.57
C LEU A 440 2.15 4.24 0.90
N ILE A 441 1.24 3.33 0.59
CA ILE A 441 -0.22 3.50 0.77
C ILE A 441 -0.64 2.61 1.93
N LYS A 442 -1.25 3.16 2.98
CA LYS A 442 -1.65 2.39 4.18
C LYS A 442 -2.83 1.45 3.97
N GLY A 443 -3.67 1.70 2.98
CA GLY A 443 -4.84 0.86 2.77
C GLY A 443 -5.62 1.17 1.49
N PRO A 444 -6.52 0.26 1.08
CA PRO A 444 -7.34 0.48 -0.10
C PRO A 444 -8.39 1.60 0.09
N GLU A 445 -8.72 1.94 1.32
CA GLU A 445 -9.62 3.05 1.68
C GLU A 445 -9.01 4.40 1.29
N VAL A 446 -7.68 4.52 1.39
CA VAL A 446 -6.90 5.69 0.97
C VAL A 446 -7.09 6.02 -0.52
N LEU A 447 -7.27 4.99 -1.37
CA LEU A 447 -7.55 5.19 -2.79
C LEU A 447 -8.90 5.90 -3.03
N GLU A 448 -9.87 5.64 -2.17
CA GLU A 448 -11.20 6.28 -2.24
C GLU A 448 -11.16 7.71 -1.73
N SER A 449 -10.49 7.96 -0.61
CA SER A 449 -10.24 9.30 -0.06
C SER A 449 -9.50 10.17 -1.08
N THR A 450 -8.42 9.63 -1.68
CA THR A 450 -7.61 10.35 -2.69
C THR A 450 -8.43 10.83 -3.90
N ARG A 451 -9.50 10.11 -4.28
CA ARG A 451 -10.36 10.53 -5.38
C ARG A 451 -11.20 11.76 -5.06
N ARG A 452 -11.63 11.89 -3.81
CA ARG A 452 -12.54 12.95 -3.35
C ARG A 452 -11.83 14.28 -3.11
N VAL A 453 -10.51 14.24 -2.87
CA VAL A 453 -9.69 15.42 -2.58
C VAL A 453 -9.82 16.47 -3.68
N ASP A 454 -10.07 17.71 -3.27
CA ASP A 454 -10.13 18.93 -4.08
C ASP A 454 -9.13 19.99 -3.62
N THR A 455 -8.70 19.95 -2.37
CA THR A 455 -7.81 20.92 -1.72
C THR A 455 -6.61 20.22 -1.12
N VAL A 456 -5.40 20.74 -1.37
CA VAL A 456 -4.15 20.20 -0.79
C VAL A 456 -3.50 21.28 0.07
N VAL A 457 -3.53 21.09 1.37
CA VAL A 457 -2.85 21.94 2.35
C VAL A 457 -1.39 21.49 2.45
N LEU A 458 -0.48 22.39 2.14
CA LEU A 458 0.96 22.16 2.16
C LEU A 458 1.54 22.88 3.37
N ASP A 459 2.15 22.15 4.31
CA ASP A 459 2.99 22.80 5.31
C ASP A 459 4.19 23.47 4.61
N LYS A 460 4.69 24.57 5.18
CA LYS A 460 5.85 25.26 4.60
C LYS A 460 7.14 24.50 4.92
N THR A 461 7.44 24.35 6.20
CA THR A 461 8.75 23.93 6.70
C THR A 461 8.98 22.44 6.45
N GLY A 462 10.11 22.06 5.84
CA GLY A 462 10.41 20.65 5.54
C GLY A 462 9.60 20.06 4.38
N THR A 463 8.46 20.64 4.03
CA THR A 463 7.58 20.22 2.94
C THR A 463 7.81 21.02 1.66
N VAL A 464 7.43 22.30 1.65
CA VAL A 464 7.67 23.23 0.51
C VAL A 464 9.11 23.72 0.51
N THR A 465 9.70 23.86 1.69
CA THR A 465 11.08 24.29 1.92
C THR A 465 11.92 23.11 2.44
N THR A 466 13.23 23.29 2.50
CA THR A 466 14.16 22.26 2.97
C THR A 466 14.10 22.02 4.49
N GLY A 467 13.49 22.94 5.24
CA GLY A 467 13.54 22.97 6.70
C GLY A 467 14.91 23.37 7.26
N ARG A 468 15.81 23.75 6.39
CA ARG A 468 17.16 24.18 6.75
C ARG A 468 17.37 25.64 6.40
N MET A 469 17.73 26.44 7.40
CA MET A 469 18.15 27.81 7.16
C MET A 469 19.44 27.84 6.37
N THR A 470 19.56 28.76 5.43
CA THR A 470 20.76 29.00 4.62
C THR A 470 21.10 30.48 4.57
N LEU A 471 22.40 30.82 4.54
CA LEU A 471 22.86 32.17 4.31
C LEU A 471 22.58 32.56 2.85
N ARG A 472 21.82 33.65 2.66
CA ARG A 472 21.38 34.12 1.33
C ARG A 472 22.23 35.25 0.80
N GLU A 473 22.10 36.40 1.40
CA GLU A 473 22.78 37.63 0.96
C GLU A 473 23.62 38.21 2.07
N VAL A 474 24.67 38.87 1.68
CA VAL A 474 25.61 39.57 2.56
C VAL A 474 25.68 41.04 2.08
N HIS A 475 25.22 41.94 2.93
CA HIS A 475 25.30 43.38 2.67
C HIS A 475 26.37 43.97 3.58
N VAL A 476 27.43 44.54 2.98
CA VAL A 476 28.57 45.09 3.72
C VAL A 476 28.49 46.61 3.83
N ALA A 477 29.05 47.19 4.89
CA ALA A 477 29.29 48.61 5.01
C ALA A 477 30.36 49.06 4.02
N ALA A 478 30.41 50.38 3.68
CA ALA A 478 31.22 50.91 2.62
C ALA A 478 32.74 50.60 2.70
N ASP A 479 33.26 50.43 3.92
CA ASP A 479 34.69 50.17 4.19
C ASP A 479 34.95 48.76 4.75
N THR A 480 34.05 47.80 4.51
CA THR A 480 34.13 46.44 5.04
C THR A 480 34.35 45.43 3.93
N ASP A 481 35.31 44.51 4.12
CA ASP A 481 35.45 43.34 3.24
C ASP A 481 34.44 42.24 3.60
N GLU A 482 33.75 41.70 2.58
CA GLU A 482 32.76 40.64 2.75
C GLU A 482 33.36 39.39 3.42
N LYS A 483 34.59 39.02 3.05
CA LYS A 483 35.26 37.85 3.63
C LYS A 483 35.59 38.03 5.10
N GLU A 484 36.00 39.24 5.49
CA GLU A 484 36.26 39.58 6.90
C GLU A 484 34.98 39.52 7.71
N LEU A 485 33.89 40.12 7.22
CA LEU A 485 32.58 40.07 7.87
C LEU A 485 32.10 38.63 8.07
N LEU A 486 32.15 37.79 7.01
CA LEU A 486 31.75 36.41 7.08
C LEU A 486 32.62 35.57 8.02
N ARG A 487 33.93 35.80 8.04
CA ARG A 487 34.86 35.09 8.90
C ARG A 487 34.61 35.40 10.38
N LEU A 488 34.37 36.67 10.73
CA LEU A 488 34.07 37.07 12.10
C LEU A 488 32.71 36.59 12.55
N ALA A 489 31.67 36.78 11.73
CA ALA A 489 30.32 36.33 12.03
C ALA A 489 30.22 34.80 12.10
N GLY A 490 30.84 34.10 11.14
CA GLY A 490 30.87 32.64 11.09
C GLY A 490 31.54 32.02 12.29
N ALA A 491 32.70 32.58 12.71
CA ALA A 491 33.41 32.14 13.89
C ALA A 491 32.56 32.28 15.17
N LEU A 492 31.90 33.41 15.37
CA LEU A 492 31.04 33.64 16.53
C LEU A 492 29.83 32.73 16.52
N GLU A 493 29.15 32.59 15.38
CA GLU A 493 27.93 31.77 15.24
C GLU A 493 28.23 30.27 15.23
N HIS A 494 29.46 29.85 14.94
CA HIS A 494 29.88 28.44 15.04
C HIS A 494 29.77 27.89 16.48
N ALA A 495 29.85 28.76 17.48
CA ALA A 495 29.67 28.38 18.89
C ALA A 495 28.20 28.31 19.32
N SER A 496 27.23 28.63 18.44
CA SER A 496 25.81 28.64 18.73
C SER A 496 25.08 27.47 18.05
N GLU A 497 24.18 26.81 18.80
CA GLU A 497 23.33 25.73 18.28
C GLU A 497 22.06 26.25 17.56
N HIS A 498 21.82 27.55 17.55
CA HIS A 498 20.63 28.14 16.92
C HIS A 498 20.59 27.89 15.40
N PRO A 499 19.44 27.57 14.76
CA PRO A 499 19.37 27.27 13.32
C PRO A 499 19.91 28.41 12.42
N VAL A 500 19.68 29.67 12.79
CA VAL A 500 20.22 30.84 12.07
C VAL A 500 21.75 30.89 12.18
N ALA A 501 22.27 30.60 13.37
CA ALA A 501 23.70 30.58 13.66
C ALA A 501 24.42 29.51 12.82
N ARG A 502 23.89 28.28 12.81
CA ARG A 502 24.42 27.18 11.99
C ARG A 502 24.42 27.53 10.50
N ALA A 503 23.39 28.21 10.02
CA ALA A 503 23.30 28.66 8.62
C ALA A 503 24.39 29.70 8.27
N ILE A 504 24.63 30.64 9.19
CA ILE A 504 25.67 31.66 9.02
C ILE A 504 27.06 31.02 9.08
N ALA A 505 27.32 30.18 10.07
CA ALA A 505 28.60 29.50 10.22
C ALA A 505 28.92 28.61 9.00
N ALA A 506 27.96 27.81 8.54
CA ALA A 506 28.14 26.96 7.36
C ALA A 506 28.37 27.78 6.09
N GLY A 507 27.55 28.81 5.83
CA GLY A 507 27.72 29.69 4.67
C GLY A 507 29.00 30.54 4.71
N ALA A 508 29.48 30.90 5.90
CA ALA A 508 30.75 31.53 6.09
C ALA A 508 31.93 30.58 5.80
N GLN A 509 31.89 29.38 6.36
CA GLN A 509 32.92 28.35 6.15
C GLN A 509 33.07 27.97 4.68
N GLU A 510 31.97 27.84 3.95
CA GLU A 510 31.95 27.54 2.51
C GLU A 510 32.66 28.64 1.71
N ARG A 511 32.48 29.92 2.09
CA ARG A 511 33.00 31.07 1.33
C ARG A 511 34.39 31.53 1.77
N THR A 512 34.76 31.29 3.03
CA THR A 512 36.03 31.82 3.62
C THR A 512 37.01 30.73 4.07
N GLY A 513 36.58 29.45 4.12
CA GLY A 513 37.41 28.38 4.62
C GLY A 513 37.34 28.24 6.17
N ASP A 514 38.47 27.87 6.79
CA ASP A 514 38.50 27.63 8.23
C ASP A 514 38.16 28.88 9.04
N LEU A 515 37.32 28.72 10.05
CA LEU A 515 36.86 29.80 10.92
C LEU A 515 37.79 29.94 12.13
N PRO A 516 38.16 31.18 12.56
CA PRO A 516 38.97 31.39 13.76
C PRO A 516 38.25 30.99 15.04
N PRO A 517 38.98 30.67 16.13
CA PRO A 517 38.38 30.37 17.42
C PRO A 517 37.71 31.61 18.02
N VAL A 518 36.61 31.38 18.77
CA VAL A 518 35.90 32.41 19.53
C VAL A 518 36.31 32.35 21.02
N GLU A 519 36.49 33.51 21.63
CA GLU A 519 36.72 33.68 23.06
C GLU A 519 35.52 34.39 23.70
N HIS A 520 35.25 34.13 24.97
CA HIS A 520 34.17 34.79 25.75
C HIS A 520 32.78 34.78 25.05
N PHE A 521 32.42 33.64 24.46
CA PHE A 521 31.11 33.50 23.84
C PHE A 521 29.98 33.68 24.84
N GLU A 522 29.01 34.52 24.52
CA GLU A 522 27.81 34.73 25.35
C GLU A 522 26.56 34.81 24.43
N ASN A 523 25.52 34.06 24.81
CA ASN A 523 24.22 34.19 24.18
C ASN A 523 23.38 35.24 24.93
N VAL A 524 22.98 36.31 24.29
CA VAL A 524 22.15 37.37 24.86
C VAL A 524 20.72 37.19 24.43
N PRO A 525 19.83 36.71 25.36
CA PRO A 525 18.45 36.35 25.03
C PRO A 525 17.69 37.51 24.31
N GLY A 526 17.12 37.23 23.13
CA GLY A 526 16.37 38.19 22.34
C GLY A 526 17.19 39.21 21.53
N LEU A 527 18.49 39.32 21.76
CA LEU A 527 19.36 40.24 21.04
C LEU A 527 20.34 39.54 20.09
N GLY A 528 20.81 38.35 20.37
CA GLY A 528 21.74 37.61 19.54
C GLY A 528 22.91 37.01 20.32
N VAL A 529 24.07 36.94 19.71
CA VAL A 529 25.28 36.38 20.30
C VAL A 529 26.42 37.42 20.29
N ARG A 530 27.30 37.36 21.29
CA ARG A 530 28.51 38.20 21.35
C ARG A 530 29.69 37.37 21.81
N GLY A 531 30.89 37.80 21.47
CA GLY A 531 32.13 37.18 21.84
C GLY A 531 33.34 37.90 21.28
N ARG A 532 34.53 37.36 21.54
CA ARG A 532 35.77 37.92 21.04
C ARG A 532 36.37 37.02 19.96
N VAL A 533 36.57 37.58 18.75
CA VAL A 533 37.15 36.88 17.61
C VAL A 533 38.36 37.68 17.12
N GLU A 534 39.53 37.02 17.12
CA GLU A 534 40.80 37.66 16.70
C GLU A 534 41.12 39.00 17.42
N GLY A 535 40.76 39.08 18.71
CA GLY A 535 40.99 40.24 19.57
C GLY A 535 39.94 41.36 19.45
N HIS A 536 38.94 41.24 18.55
CA HIS A 536 37.83 42.18 18.40
C HIS A 536 36.56 41.72 19.11
N ASP A 537 35.81 42.64 19.68
CA ASP A 537 34.50 42.37 20.25
C ASP A 537 33.48 42.33 19.09
N VAL A 538 32.96 41.10 18.85
CA VAL A 538 32.02 40.84 17.74
C VAL A 538 30.65 40.53 18.33
N GLN A 539 29.59 41.09 17.71
CA GLN A 539 28.20 40.76 18.04
C GLN A 539 27.44 40.47 16.74
N VAL A 540 26.61 39.45 16.77
CA VAL A 540 25.67 39.09 15.71
C VAL A 540 24.26 39.01 16.27
N GLY A 541 23.33 39.81 15.71
CA GLY A 541 21.96 39.82 16.25
C GLY A 541 21.14 41.02 15.79
N ARG A 542 20.20 41.45 16.65
CA ARG A 542 19.30 42.57 16.38
C ARG A 542 19.88 43.84 16.98
N LEU A 543 20.07 44.88 16.17
CA LEU A 543 20.38 46.25 16.62
C LEU A 543 19.15 47.15 16.50
N HIS A 544 19.11 48.22 17.31
CA HIS A 544 18.12 49.29 17.14
C HIS A 544 18.34 50.06 15.81
N GLU A 545 17.24 50.39 15.14
CA GLU A 545 17.28 51.03 13.80
C GLU A 545 18.11 52.31 13.70
N GLY A 546 18.23 53.07 14.80
CA GLY A 546 19.01 54.31 14.84
C GLY A 546 20.52 54.14 14.84
N GLU A 547 21.07 52.93 14.94
CA GLU A 547 22.51 52.64 15.03
C GLU A 547 23.09 52.10 13.72
N LEU A 548 22.26 51.92 12.66
CA LEU A 548 22.69 51.39 11.37
C LEU A 548 22.89 52.48 10.32
N PRO A 549 23.94 52.38 9.50
CA PRO A 549 24.05 53.19 8.27
C PRO A 549 22.80 53.01 7.40
N GLU A 550 22.36 54.10 6.74
CA GLU A 550 21.11 54.11 5.95
C GLU A 550 21.05 52.99 4.89
N THR A 551 22.18 52.66 4.26
CA THR A 551 22.29 51.57 3.28
C THR A 551 22.00 50.20 3.91
N LEU A 552 22.52 49.94 5.10
CA LEU A 552 22.31 48.67 5.81
C LEU A 552 20.91 48.61 6.44
N ALA A 553 20.39 49.74 6.94
CA ALA A 553 19.01 49.82 7.43
C ALA A 553 18.00 49.50 6.33
N ARG A 554 18.21 50.04 5.12
CA ARG A 554 17.38 49.76 3.95
C ARG A 554 17.48 48.28 3.54
N ALA A 555 18.67 47.71 3.44
CA ALA A 555 18.88 46.30 3.09
C ALA A 555 18.21 45.36 4.12
N LYS A 556 18.30 45.68 5.42
CA LYS A 556 17.63 44.96 6.50
C LYS A 556 16.10 45.01 6.33
N ALA A 557 15.55 46.23 6.12
CA ALA A 557 14.10 46.42 5.95
C ALA A 557 13.57 45.71 4.69
N GLU A 558 14.29 45.74 3.58
CA GLU A 558 13.95 45.02 2.34
C GLU A 558 13.96 43.50 2.57
N ALA A 559 15.00 42.96 3.22
CA ALA A 559 15.07 41.56 3.55
C ALA A 559 13.93 41.11 4.47
N GLU A 560 13.61 41.88 5.50
CA GLU A 560 12.50 41.61 6.41
C GLU A 560 11.13 41.74 5.71
N ALA A 561 10.96 42.66 4.79
CA ALA A 561 9.74 42.80 3.96
C ALA A 561 9.56 41.59 3.00
N GLU A 562 10.64 41.00 2.55
CA GLU A 562 10.64 39.77 1.76
C GLU A 562 10.55 38.49 2.63
N GLY A 563 10.54 38.66 3.97
CA GLY A 563 10.40 37.56 4.90
C GLY A 563 11.66 36.78 5.20
N ARG A 564 12.80 37.37 4.95
CA ARG A 564 14.10 36.83 5.34
C ARG A 564 14.46 37.27 6.76
N THR A 565 15.16 36.41 7.51
CA THR A 565 15.72 36.81 8.80
C THR A 565 17.00 37.63 8.55
N ALA A 566 17.01 38.88 8.92
CA ALA A 566 18.15 39.75 8.80
C ALA A 566 18.84 39.93 10.18
N VAL A 567 20.13 39.65 10.24
CA VAL A 567 20.96 39.86 11.45
C VAL A 567 22.10 40.82 11.11
N VAL A 568 22.40 41.68 12.06
CA VAL A 568 23.44 42.67 11.94
C VAL A 568 24.72 42.15 12.58
N VAL A 569 25.85 42.34 11.92
CA VAL A 569 27.17 42.00 12.44
C VAL A 569 27.87 43.29 12.82
N THR A 570 28.37 43.35 14.07
CA THR A 570 29.16 44.49 14.53
C THR A 570 30.53 44.04 15.01
N ARG A 571 31.52 44.94 14.88
CA ARG A 571 32.85 44.80 15.43
C ARG A 571 33.19 46.07 16.23
N ASP A 572 33.57 45.90 17.47
CA ASP A 572 33.91 47.00 18.38
C ASP A 572 32.85 48.11 18.44
N GLY A 573 31.55 47.69 18.36
CA GLY A 573 30.38 48.58 18.35
C GLY A 573 30.04 49.21 17.00
N LEU A 574 30.83 48.99 15.94
CA LEU A 574 30.56 49.48 14.60
C LEU A 574 29.89 48.41 13.71
N ALA A 575 28.84 48.77 12.99
CA ALA A 575 28.16 47.85 12.09
C ALA A 575 29.01 47.53 10.86
N LEU A 576 29.39 46.26 10.67
CA LEU A 576 30.11 45.77 9.52
C LEU A 576 29.19 45.44 8.33
N GLY A 577 28.00 44.93 8.63
CA GLY A 577 27.03 44.57 7.60
C GLY A 577 25.79 43.82 8.14
N VAL A 578 24.97 43.41 7.20
CA VAL A 578 23.74 42.64 7.45
C VAL A 578 23.83 41.31 6.71
N LEU A 579 23.59 40.23 7.42
CA LEU A 579 23.47 38.89 6.89
C LEU A 579 21.99 38.48 6.80
N THR A 580 21.57 37.95 5.67
CA THR A 580 20.21 37.47 5.49
C THR A 580 20.17 35.95 5.44
N VAL A 581 19.28 35.38 6.23
CA VAL A 581 19.10 33.93 6.35
C VAL A 581 17.63 33.58 6.07
N ALA A 582 17.42 32.58 5.26
CA ALA A 582 16.06 32.08 4.97
C ALA A 582 16.06 30.57 4.79
N ASP A 583 14.91 29.99 5.04
CA ASP A 583 14.65 28.59 4.69
C ASP A 583 14.56 28.45 3.16
N ALA A 584 15.35 27.54 2.61
CA ALA A 584 15.44 27.37 1.17
C ALA A 584 14.20 26.67 0.62
N ILE A 585 13.56 27.25 -0.40
CA ILE A 585 12.50 26.58 -1.16
C ILE A 585 13.14 25.43 -1.94
N LYS A 586 12.53 24.23 -1.86
CA LYS A 586 12.98 23.08 -2.66
C LYS A 586 12.78 23.39 -4.15
N GLU A 587 13.74 23.05 -4.98
CA GLU A 587 13.69 23.29 -6.43
C GLU A 587 12.47 22.64 -7.09
N SER A 588 12.04 21.50 -6.57
CA SER A 588 10.89 20.75 -7.06
C SER A 588 9.52 21.31 -6.66
N SER A 589 9.46 22.25 -5.68
CA SER A 589 8.17 22.70 -5.11
C SER A 589 7.28 23.42 -6.11
N ALA A 590 7.84 24.30 -6.95
CA ALA A 590 7.07 25.01 -7.97
C ALA A 590 6.50 24.05 -9.04
N GLU A 591 7.24 23.02 -9.41
CA GLU A 591 6.80 21.99 -10.34
C GLU A 591 5.68 21.14 -9.70
N ALA A 592 5.85 20.75 -8.44
CA ALA A 592 4.85 20.00 -7.68
C ALA A 592 3.52 20.75 -7.56
N VAL A 593 3.54 22.04 -7.24
CA VAL A 593 2.34 22.90 -7.18
C VAL A 593 1.63 22.95 -8.54
N ARG A 594 2.39 23.10 -9.65
CA ARG A 594 1.82 23.05 -11.00
C ARG A 594 1.17 21.69 -11.30
N ALA A 595 1.83 20.59 -10.92
CA ALA A 595 1.31 19.25 -11.13
C ALA A 595 0.02 18.99 -10.32
N LEU A 596 -0.05 19.44 -9.07
CA LEU A 596 -1.27 19.37 -8.24
C LEU A 596 -2.43 20.15 -8.88
N ARG A 597 -2.17 21.38 -9.38
CA ARG A 597 -3.18 22.17 -10.10
C ARG A 597 -3.66 21.50 -11.38
N ALA A 598 -2.74 20.88 -12.13
CA ALA A 598 -3.11 20.12 -13.34
C ALA A 598 -4.04 18.93 -13.06
N LEU A 599 -4.01 18.41 -11.83
CA LEU A 599 -4.94 17.37 -11.34
C LEU A 599 -6.30 17.93 -10.87
N GLY A 600 -6.53 19.25 -10.99
CA GLY A 600 -7.75 19.95 -10.55
C GLY A 600 -7.78 20.20 -9.05
N LEU A 601 -6.63 20.23 -8.37
CA LEU A 601 -6.53 20.45 -6.93
C LEU A 601 -6.18 21.92 -6.64
N THR A 602 -6.66 22.44 -5.49
CA THR A 602 -6.33 23.78 -5.00
C THR A 602 -5.22 23.68 -3.95
N PRO A 603 -3.97 24.08 -4.25
CA PRO A 603 -2.90 24.12 -3.27
C PRO A 603 -3.11 25.29 -2.30
N VAL A 604 -3.03 25.04 -0.99
CA VAL A 604 -3.11 26.01 0.10
C VAL A 604 -1.80 25.94 0.89
N LEU A 605 -1.15 27.07 1.09
CA LEU A 605 0.06 27.15 1.92
C LEU A 605 -0.33 27.42 3.38
N LEU A 606 0.14 26.55 4.30
CA LEU A 606 -0.08 26.66 5.74
C LEU A 606 1.24 26.87 6.46
N THR A 607 1.35 27.91 7.29
CA THR A 607 2.60 28.20 8.01
C THR A 607 2.37 29.02 9.28
N GLY A 608 3.27 28.86 10.25
CA GLY A 608 3.37 29.71 11.43
C GLY A 608 4.09 31.04 11.19
N ASP A 609 4.71 31.22 10.03
CA ASP A 609 5.41 32.44 9.71
C ASP A 609 4.44 33.62 9.52
N ASN A 610 5.02 34.84 9.54
CA ASN A 610 4.27 36.03 9.23
C ASN A 610 3.77 36.05 7.78
N ARG A 611 2.74 36.86 7.51
CA ARG A 611 2.11 36.94 6.18
C ARG A 611 3.04 37.37 5.06
N ALA A 612 4.06 38.17 5.33
CA ALA A 612 5.01 38.63 4.30
C ALA A 612 5.87 37.47 3.79
N VAL A 613 6.44 36.69 4.72
CA VAL A 613 7.19 35.45 4.42
C VAL A 613 6.32 34.46 3.67
N ALA A 614 5.14 34.18 4.18
CA ALA A 614 4.22 33.21 3.60
C ALA A 614 3.83 33.58 2.15
N ARG A 615 3.52 34.85 1.89
CA ARG A 615 3.21 35.34 0.54
C ARG A 615 4.42 35.33 -0.39
N SER A 616 5.63 35.58 0.12
CA SER A 616 6.85 35.47 -0.69
C SER A 616 7.08 34.05 -1.17
N VAL A 617 7.00 33.05 -0.25
CA VAL A 617 7.11 31.62 -0.58
C VAL A 617 5.99 31.20 -1.55
N ALA A 618 4.73 31.56 -1.26
CA ALA A 618 3.60 31.22 -2.11
C ALA A 618 3.77 31.72 -3.54
N ARG A 619 4.22 32.96 -3.70
CA ARG A 619 4.50 33.58 -5.01
C ARG A 619 5.62 32.83 -5.76
N ALA A 620 6.69 32.47 -5.05
CA ALA A 620 7.82 31.75 -5.64
C ALA A 620 7.44 30.36 -6.15
N VAL A 621 6.53 29.64 -5.45
CA VAL A 621 6.08 28.31 -5.85
C VAL A 621 4.80 28.32 -6.70
N GLY A 622 4.18 29.49 -6.90
CA GLY A 622 3.00 29.65 -7.73
C GLY A 622 1.67 29.35 -7.01
N ILE A 623 1.58 29.49 -5.69
CA ILE A 623 0.34 29.41 -4.93
C ILE A 623 -0.36 30.78 -4.94
N ASP A 624 -1.69 30.80 -5.07
CA ASP A 624 -2.47 32.03 -5.06
C ASP A 624 -2.35 32.72 -3.68
N PRO A 625 -2.14 34.05 -3.62
CA PRO A 625 -2.10 34.78 -2.36
C PRO A 625 -3.36 34.65 -1.49
N GLY A 626 -4.52 34.36 -2.11
CA GLY A 626 -5.77 34.08 -1.42
C GLY A 626 -5.82 32.72 -0.72
N GLU A 627 -4.97 31.78 -1.15
CA GLU A 627 -4.84 30.43 -0.59
C GLU A 627 -3.63 30.31 0.36
N VAL A 628 -3.28 31.40 1.06
CA VAL A 628 -2.19 31.46 2.05
C VAL A 628 -2.80 31.63 3.45
N ILE A 629 -2.51 30.70 4.35
CA ILE A 629 -2.91 30.73 5.75
C ILE A 629 -1.64 30.83 6.60
N ALA A 630 -1.36 32.04 7.07
CA ALA A 630 -0.15 32.39 7.83
C ALA A 630 -0.45 32.62 9.30
N GLU A 631 0.57 32.72 10.14
CA GLU A 631 0.51 33.03 11.57
C GLU A 631 -0.29 31.98 12.36
N VAL A 632 -0.19 30.69 11.96
CA VAL A 632 -0.92 29.58 12.57
C VAL A 632 -0.01 28.88 13.59
N LEU A 633 -0.47 28.78 14.83
CA LEU A 633 0.24 28.00 15.86
C LEU A 633 0.17 26.49 15.52
N PRO A 634 1.14 25.69 15.97
CA PRO A 634 1.13 24.24 15.70
C PRO A 634 -0.16 23.56 16.14
N GLU A 635 -0.72 23.94 17.31
CA GLU A 635 -1.97 23.43 17.87
C GLU A 635 -3.22 23.84 17.05
N ASP A 636 -3.16 24.95 16.31
CA ASP A 636 -4.27 25.46 15.50
C ASP A 636 -4.33 24.85 14.09
N LYS A 637 -3.30 24.13 13.64
CA LYS A 637 -3.30 23.49 12.31
C LYS A 637 -4.51 22.55 12.12
N VAL A 638 -4.89 21.82 13.16
CA VAL A 638 -6.10 20.96 13.19
C VAL A 638 -7.36 21.78 12.95
N ALA A 639 -7.47 22.95 13.60
CA ALA A 639 -8.63 23.84 13.45
C ALA A 639 -8.74 24.39 12.03
N VAL A 640 -7.61 24.66 11.36
CA VAL A 640 -7.57 25.08 9.95
C VAL A 640 -8.11 23.98 9.05
N VAL A 641 -7.66 22.74 9.20
CA VAL A 641 -8.16 21.58 8.42
C VAL A 641 -9.66 21.43 8.61
N LYS A 642 -10.15 21.41 9.86
CA LYS A 642 -11.60 21.31 10.17
C LYS A 642 -12.42 22.46 9.59
N ARG A 643 -11.88 23.67 9.59
CA ARG A 643 -12.54 24.84 9.00
C ARG A 643 -12.69 24.67 7.49
N LEU A 644 -11.66 24.23 6.79
CA LEU A 644 -11.73 23.96 5.34
C LEU A 644 -12.74 22.84 5.04
N GLN A 645 -12.77 21.78 5.83
CA GLN A 645 -13.75 20.70 5.73
C GLN A 645 -15.18 21.20 5.96
N SER A 646 -15.40 22.08 6.95
CA SER A 646 -16.70 22.68 7.22
C SER A 646 -17.21 23.58 6.10
N GLN A 647 -16.31 24.09 5.24
CA GLN A 647 -16.63 24.84 4.02
C GLN A 647 -16.99 23.93 2.84
N GLY A 648 -17.04 22.61 3.05
CA GLY A 648 -17.35 21.62 2.02
C GLY A 648 -16.15 21.18 1.18
N ARG A 649 -14.92 21.57 1.55
CA ARG A 649 -13.70 21.14 0.89
C ARG A 649 -13.31 19.73 1.39
N THR A 650 -12.81 18.89 0.49
CA THR A 650 -12.19 17.62 0.84
C THR A 650 -10.66 17.79 0.86
N VAL A 651 -10.11 17.75 2.06
CA VAL A 651 -8.77 18.26 2.36
C VAL A 651 -7.75 17.13 2.39
N ALA A 652 -6.70 17.24 1.56
CA ALA A 652 -5.43 16.53 1.78
C ALA A 652 -4.47 17.44 2.55
N MET A 653 -3.74 16.88 3.52
CA MET A 653 -2.67 17.58 4.26
C MET A 653 -1.33 16.93 3.96
N VAL A 654 -0.34 17.74 3.60
CA VAL A 654 1.06 17.31 3.40
C VAL A 654 1.93 17.98 4.46
N GLY A 655 2.67 17.18 5.22
CA GLY A 655 3.56 17.66 6.28
C GLY A 655 4.66 16.68 6.62
N ASP A 656 5.66 17.12 7.42
CA ASP A 656 6.81 16.31 7.82
C ASP A 656 7.07 16.28 9.34
N GLY A 657 6.48 17.19 10.11
CA GLY A 657 6.78 17.40 11.52
C GLY A 657 5.86 16.67 12.49
N VAL A 658 6.31 16.56 13.75
CA VAL A 658 5.48 16.11 14.88
C VAL A 658 4.25 17.01 15.03
N ASN A 659 4.42 18.31 14.76
CA ASN A 659 3.36 19.31 14.86
C ASN A 659 2.24 19.14 13.83
N ASP A 660 2.49 18.35 12.78
CA ASP A 660 1.55 18.07 11.71
C ASP A 660 0.76 16.79 11.92
N ALA A 661 1.23 15.89 12.79
CA ALA A 661 0.64 14.56 13.00
C ALA A 661 -0.88 14.61 13.27
N ALA A 662 -1.31 15.52 14.15
CA ALA A 662 -2.74 15.69 14.46
C ALA A 662 -3.54 16.26 13.27
N ALA A 663 -2.94 17.15 12.47
CA ALA A 663 -3.57 17.71 11.27
C ALA A 663 -3.62 16.69 10.13
N LEU A 664 -2.55 15.88 9.96
CA LEU A 664 -2.50 14.75 9.01
C LEU A 664 -3.59 13.72 9.31
N ALA A 665 -3.75 13.32 10.59
CA ALA A 665 -4.79 12.40 11.02
C ALA A 665 -6.23 12.97 10.90
N THR A 666 -6.38 14.31 10.93
CA THR A 666 -7.69 14.98 10.84
C THR A 666 -8.12 15.23 9.40
N ALA A 667 -7.19 15.34 8.47
CA ALA A 667 -7.45 15.53 7.05
C ALA A 667 -8.21 14.33 6.46
N ASP A 668 -8.93 14.55 5.34
CA ASP A 668 -9.56 13.46 4.59
C ASP A 668 -8.50 12.55 3.92
N LEU A 669 -7.28 13.07 3.77
CA LEU A 669 -6.11 12.35 3.28
C LEU A 669 -4.84 12.96 3.88
N GLY A 670 -4.13 12.23 4.74
CA GLY A 670 -2.84 12.61 5.28
C GLY A 670 -1.67 12.10 4.43
N LEU A 671 -0.75 12.98 4.03
CA LEU A 671 0.48 12.62 3.31
C LEU A 671 1.70 13.06 4.13
N ALA A 672 2.47 12.11 4.66
CA ALA A 672 3.73 12.42 5.34
C ALA A 672 4.91 12.37 4.39
N MET A 673 5.83 13.34 4.53
CA MET A 673 7.14 13.29 3.87
C MET A 673 8.00 12.24 4.58
N GLY A 674 8.68 11.37 3.84
CA GLY A 674 9.52 10.30 4.40
C GLY A 674 10.77 10.80 5.13
N THR A 675 11.13 12.07 4.93
CA THR A 675 12.15 12.79 5.71
C THR A 675 11.61 13.30 7.06
N GLY A 676 10.32 13.15 7.30
CA GLY A 676 9.62 13.60 8.48
C GLY A 676 9.79 12.67 9.68
N THR A 677 9.09 13.01 10.75
CA THR A 677 9.13 12.25 12.01
C THR A 677 8.31 10.95 11.93
N ASP A 678 8.67 9.96 12.72
CA ASP A 678 7.92 8.70 12.85
C ASP A 678 6.45 8.96 13.19
N ALA A 679 6.15 9.97 14.03
CA ALA A 679 4.78 10.34 14.41
C ALA A 679 3.96 10.86 13.21
N ALA A 680 4.56 11.67 12.33
CA ALA A 680 3.90 12.14 11.11
C ALA A 680 3.63 10.97 10.13
N ILE A 681 4.61 10.08 9.97
CA ILE A 681 4.48 8.87 9.13
C ILE A 681 3.38 7.97 9.67
N GLU A 682 3.30 7.76 10.99
CA GLU A 682 2.28 6.92 11.60
C GLU A 682 0.87 7.53 11.49
N ALA A 683 0.74 8.83 11.59
CA ALA A 683 -0.52 9.56 11.49
C ALA A 683 -1.06 9.70 10.05
N SER A 684 -0.21 9.48 9.03
CA SER A 684 -0.58 9.69 7.62
C SER A 684 -1.22 8.47 6.97
N ASP A 685 -1.98 8.68 5.90
CA ASP A 685 -2.54 7.64 5.02
C ASP A 685 -1.57 7.23 3.92
N LEU A 686 -0.77 8.18 3.46
CA LEU A 686 0.25 8.02 2.44
C LEU A 686 1.61 8.49 2.97
N THR A 687 2.66 7.70 2.75
CA THR A 687 4.04 8.13 3.06
C THR A 687 4.82 8.30 1.77
N LEU A 688 5.38 9.50 1.58
CA LEU A 688 6.21 9.87 0.44
C LEU A 688 7.67 9.67 0.85
N VAL A 689 8.24 8.50 0.59
CA VAL A 689 9.59 8.09 1.05
C VAL A 689 10.66 9.07 0.57
N ARG A 690 10.48 9.61 -0.63
CA ARG A 690 11.32 10.69 -1.15
C ARG A 690 10.90 12.01 -0.50
N GLY A 691 11.88 12.82 -0.11
CA GLY A 691 11.62 14.18 0.38
C GLY A 691 11.13 15.18 -0.68
N ASP A 692 10.64 14.70 -1.82
CA ASP A 692 10.23 15.48 -2.99
C ASP A 692 8.71 15.62 -3.06
N LEU A 693 8.24 16.85 -3.09
CA LEU A 693 6.80 17.17 -3.14
C LEU A 693 6.14 16.73 -4.47
N ARG A 694 6.87 16.53 -5.56
CA ARG A 694 6.33 16.02 -6.84
C ARG A 694 5.69 14.66 -6.66
N VAL A 695 6.24 13.84 -5.77
CA VAL A 695 5.73 12.51 -5.44
C VAL A 695 4.30 12.56 -4.86
N ALA A 696 3.88 13.68 -4.24
CA ALA A 696 2.50 13.86 -3.78
C ALA A 696 1.50 13.87 -4.95
N ALA A 697 1.84 14.57 -6.04
CA ALA A 697 1.00 14.57 -7.25
C ALA A 697 0.96 13.18 -7.90
N ASP A 698 2.10 12.48 -7.94
CA ASP A 698 2.19 11.11 -8.47
C ASP A 698 1.39 10.11 -7.61
N ALA A 699 1.43 10.24 -6.28
CA ALA A 699 0.66 9.43 -5.36
C ALA A 699 -0.85 9.57 -5.59
N ILE A 700 -1.33 10.80 -5.76
CA ILE A 700 -2.73 11.09 -6.07
C ILE A 700 -3.10 10.52 -7.46
N ARG A 701 -2.25 10.70 -8.47
CA ARG A 701 -2.47 10.18 -9.83
C ARG A 701 -2.52 8.66 -9.87
N LEU A 702 -1.56 8.00 -9.20
CA LEU A 702 -1.50 6.53 -9.10
C LEU A 702 -2.72 5.97 -8.36
N SER A 703 -3.09 6.57 -7.24
CA SER A 703 -4.26 6.16 -6.46
C SER A 703 -5.56 6.28 -7.26
N ARG A 704 -5.78 7.41 -7.95
CA ARG A 704 -6.92 7.62 -8.85
C ARG A 704 -6.94 6.60 -9.99
N ARG A 705 -5.77 6.29 -10.58
CA ARG A 705 -5.64 5.31 -11.66
C ARG A 705 -5.93 3.90 -11.17
N THR A 706 -5.42 3.52 -10.01
CA THR A 706 -5.66 2.21 -9.39
C THR A 706 -7.15 2.02 -9.10
N LEU A 707 -7.81 2.99 -8.48
CA LEU A 707 -9.24 2.95 -8.21
C LEU A 707 -10.08 2.88 -9.50
N SER A 708 -9.71 3.63 -10.53
CA SER A 708 -10.37 3.58 -11.85
C SER A 708 -10.24 2.18 -12.47
N THR A 709 -9.07 1.56 -12.36
CA THR A 709 -8.84 0.18 -12.84
C THR A 709 -9.70 -0.82 -12.06
N ILE A 710 -9.78 -0.68 -10.73
CA ILE A 710 -10.66 -1.52 -9.88
C ILE A 710 -12.12 -1.39 -10.34
N LYS A 711 -12.63 -0.17 -10.50
CA LYS A 711 -14.01 0.08 -10.97
C LYS A 711 -14.27 -0.49 -12.35
N GLY A 712 -13.34 -0.29 -13.29
CA GLY A 712 -13.43 -0.86 -14.63
C GLY A 712 -13.48 -2.39 -14.62
N ASN A 713 -12.64 -3.02 -13.81
CA ASN A 713 -12.64 -4.47 -13.61
C ASN A 713 -13.97 -4.98 -13.04
N LEU A 714 -14.52 -4.29 -12.05
CA LEU A 714 -15.81 -4.65 -11.45
C LEU A 714 -16.97 -4.50 -12.42
N VAL A 715 -17.02 -3.38 -13.16
CA VAL A 715 -18.04 -3.17 -14.20
C VAL A 715 -17.96 -4.28 -15.26
N TRP A 716 -16.77 -4.64 -15.70
CA TRP A 716 -16.59 -5.74 -16.65
C TRP A 716 -17.02 -7.08 -16.06
N ALA A 717 -16.57 -7.42 -14.83
CA ALA A 717 -16.84 -8.68 -14.17
C ALA A 717 -18.33 -8.94 -13.89
N PHE A 718 -19.13 -7.89 -13.70
CA PHE A 718 -20.59 -7.99 -13.56
C PHE A 718 -21.32 -7.81 -14.87
N GLY A 719 -20.89 -6.88 -15.70
CA GLY A 719 -21.62 -6.43 -16.89
C GLY A 719 -21.86 -7.54 -17.89
N TYR A 720 -20.85 -8.36 -18.18
CA TYR A 720 -21.01 -9.45 -19.12
C TYR A 720 -21.94 -10.55 -18.59
N ASN A 721 -21.92 -10.84 -17.29
CA ASN A 721 -22.82 -11.81 -16.66
C ASN A 721 -24.28 -11.34 -16.75
N VAL A 722 -24.54 -10.08 -16.40
CA VAL A 722 -25.89 -9.49 -16.45
C VAL A 722 -26.42 -9.46 -17.90
N ALA A 723 -25.55 -9.14 -18.86
CA ALA A 723 -25.94 -9.11 -20.29
C ALA A 723 -26.17 -10.50 -20.89
N ALA A 724 -25.38 -11.50 -20.47
CA ALA A 724 -25.46 -12.85 -21.01
C ALA A 724 -26.53 -13.73 -20.34
N LEU A 725 -26.93 -13.41 -19.10
CA LEU A 725 -27.94 -14.17 -18.36
C LEU A 725 -29.29 -14.28 -19.08
N PRO A 726 -29.89 -13.21 -19.63
CA PRO A 726 -31.11 -13.29 -20.43
C PRO A 726 -30.93 -14.14 -21.69
N LEU A 727 -29.77 -14.07 -22.35
CA LEU A 727 -29.48 -14.88 -23.54
C LEU A 727 -29.40 -16.37 -23.21
N ALA A 728 -28.79 -16.71 -22.08
CA ALA A 728 -28.75 -18.07 -21.56
C ALA A 728 -30.14 -18.58 -21.20
N ALA A 729 -30.95 -17.78 -20.49
CA ALA A 729 -32.31 -18.13 -20.14
C ALA A 729 -33.24 -18.29 -21.37
N ALA A 730 -33.00 -17.52 -22.43
CA ALA A 730 -33.69 -17.65 -23.71
C ALA A 730 -33.20 -18.82 -24.57
N GLY A 731 -32.19 -19.61 -24.14
CA GLY A 731 -31.62 -20.72 -24.90
C GLY A 731 -30.75 -20.29 -26.10
N LEU A 732 -30.31 -19.02 -26.11
CA LEU A 732 -29.48 -18.45 -27.19
C LEU A 732 -27.96 -18.57 -26.89
N LEU A 733 -27.59 -19.16 -25.76
CA LEU A 733 -26.19 -19.27 -25.35
C LEU A 733 -25.86 -20.73 -24.97
N ASN A 734 -24.91 -21.30 -25.71
CA ASN A 734 -24.38 -22.62 -25.39
C ASN A 734 -23.53 -22.56 -24.10
N PRO A 735 -23.67 -23.55 -23.18
CA PRO A 735 -22.90 -23.61 -21.93
C PRO A 735 -21.37 -23.58 -22.10
N MET A 736 -20.81 -24.11 -23.18
CA MET A 736 -19.38 -24.04 -23.49
C MET A 736 -18.91 -22.63 -23.78
N ILE A 737 -19.69 -21.87 -24.56
CA ILE A 737 -19.39 -20.46 -24.86
C ILE A 737 -19.44 -19.65 -23.56
N ALA A 738 -20.39 -19.96 -22.66
CA ALA A 738 -20.46 -19.36 -21.33
C ALA A 738 -19.18 -19.62 -20.53
N GLY A 739 -18.65 -20.84 -20.53
CA GLY A 739 -17.40 -21.21 -19.86
C GLY A 739 -16.19 -20.48 -20.44
N ALA A 740 -16.09 -20.38 -21.76
CA ALA A 740 -15.03 -19.65 -22.46
C ALA A 740 -15.07 -18.14 -22.14
N ALA A 741 -16.25 -17.53 -22.12
CA ALA A 741 -16.45 -16.13 -21.77
C ALA A 741 -15.98 -15.81 -20.33
N MET A 742 -16.23 -16.72 -19.38
CA MET A 742 -15.75 -16.59 -18.01
C MET A 742 -14.22 -16.62 -17.92
N ALA A 743 -13.57 -17.56 -18.62
CA ALA A 743 -12.10 -17.64 -18.66
C ALA A 743 -11.51 -16.36 -19.27
N PHE A 744 -12.09 -15.86 -20.38
CA PHE A 744 -11.68 -14.61 -21.02
C PHE A 744 -11.83 -13.41 -20.07
N SER A 745 -12.94 -13.33 -19.33
CA SER A 745 -13.17 -12.26 -18.36
C SER A 745 -12.09 -12.24 -17.26
N SER A 746 -11.69 -13.38 -16.76
CA SER A 746 -10.60 -13.48 -15.75
C SER A 746 -9.27 -13.01 -16.33
N VAL A 747 -8.93 -13.41 -17.55
CA VAL A 747 -7.72 -12.94 -18.27
C VAL A 747 -7.75 -11.43 -18.48
N PHE A 748 -8.90 -10.88 -18.88
CA PHE A 748 -9.07 -9.44 -19.10
C PHE A 748 -8.81 -8.65 -17.82
N VAL A 749 -9.44 -9.02 -16.68
CA VAL A 749 -9.28 -8.35 -15.39
C VAL A 749 -7.83 -8.34 -14.93
N VAL A 750 -7.15 -9.49 -15.05
CA VAL A 750 -5.72 -9.60 -14.71
C VAL A 750 -4.86 -8.71 -15.60
N THR A 751 -5.05 -8.79 -16.92
CA THR A 751 -4.26 -8.02 -17.88
C THR A 751 -4.46 -6.51 -17.69
N ASN A 752 -5.71 -6.07 -17.47
CA ASN A 752 -6.03 -4.68 -17.19
C ASN A 752 -5.37 -4.18 -15.89
N SER A 753 -5.33 -5.01 -14.85
CA SER A 753 -4.64 -4.70 -13.60
C SER A 753 -3.12 -4.59 -13.78
N LEU A 754 -2.52 -5.48 -14.58
CA LEU A 754 -1.07 -5.47 -14.85
C LEU A 754 -0.60 -4.21 -15.59
N ARG A 755 -1.50 -3.48 -16.29
CA ARG A 755 -1.18 -2.18 -16.92
C ARG A 755 -0.74 -1.11 -15.91
N LEU A 756 -1.08 -1.26 -14.63
CA LEU A 756 -0.60 -0.37 -13.57
C LEU A 756 0.91 -0.45 -13.34
N ARG A 757 1.58 -1.53 -13.77
CA ARG A 757 3.05 -1.66 -13.68
C ARG A 757 3.80 -0.63 -14.52
N THR A 758 3.20 -0.19 -15.62
CA THR A 758 3.79 0.78 -16.56
C THR A 758 3.46 2.23 -16.20
N PHE A 759 2.88 2.46 -15.01
CA PHE A 759 2.64 3.82 -14.52
C PHE A 759 3.99 4.52 -14.28
N SER A 760 4.10 5.73 -14.83
CA SER A 760 5.28 6.60 -14.75
C SER A 760 4.86 7.98 -14.25
#